data_e5e763e7aab21d91d140c0da665d01f9
#
_entry.id   e5e763e7aab21d91d140c0da665d01f9
#
_cell.length_a   1.000
_cell.length_b   1.000
_cell.length_c   1.000
_cell.angle_alpha   90.00
_cell.angle_beta   90.00
_cell.angle_gamma   90.00
#
_symmetry.space_group_name_H-M   'P 1'
#
loop_
_entity.id
_entity.type
_entity.pdbx_description
1 polymer ?
#
loop_
_entity_poly.entity_id
_entity_poly.type
_entity_poly.pdbx_seq_one_letter_code
_entity_poly.pdbx_strand_id
1 'polypeptide(L)'
;MRKSLFSGLVTIVLTGGALVGTTVPAQADTPTTLYVRQNPAANCSDAYPGTLAQPFCSIGAAAAIVTAGQTVDIGGGVYLERVNVTASGTPQQPIVFTTNASSNSATLSGATAGFVIDGQHDVVLQNMRVFGSAGVPTVDARNSSGVTIRGGGYGLNRPANSPVIRFAGVTGSSVSNTTVIGYASTAGVAVDAASSDVHILGATVQGDASYTAADHTAGVRIDGPRNSYVGGQVHGFTDAAVALGPDATGTVVANNLISGGAGHGVHNNGATDTAITNNTIKDRCRDGIRVDGASSGVSVQNNVLITNGYFSQGYCDPAFLDGVEIGVYDGAVGKTIVDYNNAHHYYNDSPQIYAWNTRMSLAAFRAASGQAAHDRETGQAPDSYDSANSAAPGYPELDRTGQQRIDDPTVPNTGAGPVTYADRGAVETIRTPVVRFDIGLNLENRSVTVDASASTPGLAPIASYEFSFGDNSVVTQAGPIASHTYTNPDHYTLSIRITGTDGRSTTRTEDISVLRRTGTVGLRALSNRRYVSYETGGVLLPNQAEPSTIAQFDLVDAGDGRVALFSRAVGRYVGLSEFDAVTVVARSTRVRSQEQFTQVRNSDGSLSLQAMNTAQYVTADPGGTLAMSASSPTINTWEKFLQVNLPDVNTSLKAKVNNRYVSADGAGAKPLIASAPTASLWERFDVIDLGNGQVGLLARVNNKFVSADGAGSKPLIASAPTASTWERFTMVRNSDGTVSLRAAINGRFVSADGAGSKPLIANGPAISTWEKFTLG
;
A
#
# COMPACT_ATOMS: atom_id res chain seq x y z
N MET A 1 -19.53 -4.66 53.76
CA MET A 1 -20.22 -5.55 54.74
C MET A 1 -20.37 -6.91 54.12
N ARG A 2 -19.86 -7.92 54.80
CA ARG A 2 -19.94 -9.34 54.41
C ARG A 2 -21.35 -9.89 54.51
N LYS A 3 -21.67 -10.93 53.68
CA LYS A 3 -22.36 -12.20 54.03
C LYS A 3 -22.53 -12.97 52.70
N SER A 4 -21.84 -14.01 52.42
CA SER A 4 -21.80 -15.43 52.91
C SER A 4 -22.97 -16.27 52.37
N LEU A 5 -22.61 -17.19 51.43
CA LEU A 5 -22.79 -18.64 51.30
C LEU A 5 -24.05 -19.30 51.94
N PHE A 6 -24.77 -20.08 51.16
CA PHE A 6 -25.27 -21.40 51.63
C PHE A 6 -25.22 -22.45 50.52
N SER A 7 -24.44 -23.51 50.81
CA SER A 7 -24.36 -24.77 50.13
C SER A 7 -25.37 -25.73 50.78
N GLY A 8 -26.20 -26.37 49.99
CA GLY A 8 -27.13 -27.37 50.42
C GLY A 8 -26.81 -28.74 49.81
N LEU A 9 -26.17 -29.61 50.59
CA LEU A 9 -25.91 -31.01 50.25
C LEU A 9 -27.16 -31.81 50.55
N VAL A 10 -27.79 -32.47 49.54
CA VAL A 10 -28.83 -33.45 49.74
C VAL A 10 -28.24 -34.84 49.60
N THR A 11 -28.20 -35.59 50.70
CA THR A 11 -27.84 -36.98 50.77
C THR A 11 -29.07 -37.86 50.48
N ILE A 12 -29.06 -38.63 49.39
CA ILE A 12 -30.07 -39.65 49.09
C ILE A 12 -29.56 -41.00 49.52
N VAL A 13 -30.29 -41.62 50.45
CA VAL A 13 -30.11 -43.01 50.95
C VAL A 13 -30.66 -43.96 49.90
N LEU A 14 -29.85 -44.88 49.36
CA LEU A 14 -30.28 -45.97 48.49
C LEU A 14 -30.77 -47.15 49.35
N THR A 15 -32.03 -47.46 49.26
CA THR A 15 -32.57 -48.81 49.69
C THR A 15 -32.61 -49.73 48.47
N GLY A 16 -31.94 -50.83 48.56
CA GLY A 16 -31.86 -51.84 47.48
C GLY A 16 -33.18 -52.53 47.18
N GLY A 17 -33.55 -52.46 45.90
CA GLY A 17 -34.59 -53.28 45.31
C GLY A 17 -34.07 -53.94 44.05
N ALA A 18 -34.08 -55.26 43.98
CA ALA A 18 -33.70 -56.01 42.80
C ALA A 18 -34.64 -55.72 41.61
N LEU A 19 -34.15 -55.08 40.54
CA LEU A 19 -34.85 -54.90 39.28
C LEU A 19 -34.43 -56.03 38.31
N VAL A 20 -35.43 -56.82 37.91
CA VAL A 20 -35.37 -57.71 36.76
C VAL A 20 -35.06 -56.89 35.49
N GLY A 21 -33.97 -57.18 34.86
CA GLY A 21 -33.54 -56.48 33.64
C GLY A 21 -34.41 -56.84 32.44
N THR A 22 -35.22 -55.89 32.00
CA THR A 22 -35.69 -55.83 30.62
C THR A 22 -34.66 -55.04 29.84
N THR A 23 -33.93 -55.70 28.94
CA THR A 23 -33.06 -55.04 27.97
C THR A 23 -33.92 -54.18 27.04
N VAL A 24 -33.99 -52.88 27.30
CA VAL A 24 -34.44 -51.91 26.29
C VAL A 24 -33.39 -51.94 25.17
N PRO A 25 -33.77 -52.19 23.92
CA PRO A 25 -32.80 -52.11 22.83
C PRO A 25 -32.21 -50.70 22.85
N ALA A 26 -30.89 -50.61 22.84
CA ALA A 26 -30.20 -49.31 22.69
C ALA A 26 -30.72 -48.63 21.42
N GLN A 27 -31.46 -47.56 21.62
CA GLN A 27 -31.87 -46.70 20.53
C GLN A 27 -30.57 -46.16 19.95
N ALA A 28 -30.24 -46.51 18.71
CA ALA A 28 -29.07 -46.01 18.04
C ALA A 28 -29.13 -44.46 18.09
N ASP A 29 -28.15 -43.84 18.73
CA ASP A 29 -28.04 -42.39 18.75
C ASP A 29 -28.10 -41.89 17.32
N THR A 30 -29.09 -41.09 17.01
CA THR A 30 -29.23 -40.44 15.70
C THR A 30 -27.98 -39.61 15.48
N PRO A 31 -27.26 -39.80 14.37
CA PRO A 31 -25.98 -39.07 14.16
C PRO A 31 -26.28 -37.57 14.18
N THR A 32 -25.51 -36.79 14.93
CA THR A 32 -25.61 -35.35 15.01
C THR A 32 -25.21 -34.66 13.71
N THR A 33 -24.50 -35.38 12.82
CA THR A 33 -24.01 -34.87 11.53
C THR A 33 -24.32 -35.86 10.40
N LEU A 34 -24.92 -35.38 9.33
CA LEU A 34 -25.10 -36.06 8.06
C LEU A 34 -24.02 -35.57 7.07
N TYR A 35 -23.39 -36.49 6.37
CA TYR A 35 -22.29 -36.19 5.46
C TYR A 35 -22.71 -36.34 4.01
N VAL A 36 -22.41 -35.31 3.19
CA VAL A 36 -22.58 -35.30 1.74
C VAL A 36 -21.23 -35.20 1.06
N ARG A 37 -20.89 -36.15 0.19
CA ARG A 37 -19.57 -36.22 -0.47
C ARG A 37 -19.72 -36.64 -1.92
N GLN A 38 -19.26 -35.83 -2.88
CA GLN A 38 -19.28 -36.16 -4.32
C GLN A 38 -17.91 -36.63 -4.88
N ASN A 39 -16.88 -36.68 -4.06
CA ASN A 39 -15.58 -37.12 -4.53
C ASN A 39 -15.67 -38.61 -4.92
N PRO A 40 -15.19 -39.01 -6.13
CA PRO A 40 -15.19 -40.42 -6.58
C PRO A 40 -14.50 -41.40 -5.61
N ALA A 41 -13.53 -40.90 -4.79
CA ALA A 41 -12.91 -41.69 -3.75
C ALA A 41 -13.78 -41.91 -2.50
N ALA A 42 -14.90 -41.18 -2.36
CA ALA A 42 -15.73 -41.23 -1.14
C ALA A 42 -16.79 -42.35 -1.15
N ASN A 43 -16.98 -43.06 -2.27
CA ASN A 43 -17.97 -44.13 -2.41
C ASN A 43 -19.34 -43.71 -1.87
N CYS A 44 -19.89 -42.60 -2.30
CA CYS A 44 -21.19 -42.07 -1.83
C CYS A 44 -22.38 -42.80 -2.45
N SER A 45 -23.52 -42.80 -1.77
CA SER A 45 -24.82 -43.24 -2.31
C SER A 45 -25.95 -42.57 -1.55
N ASP A 46 -27.00 -42.14 -2.28
CA ASP A 46 -28.17 -41.55 -1.65
C ASP A 46 -29.07 -42.59 -0.94
N ALA A 47 -28.73 -43.88 -1.06
CA ALA A 47 -29.31 -44.98 -0.26
C ALA A 47 -28.55 -45.25 1.03
N TYR A 48 -27.45 -44.55 1.30
CA TYR A 48 -26.67 -44.70 2.53
C TYR A 48 -27.27 -43.92 3.71
N PRO A 49 -26.84 -44.24 4.96
CA PRO A 49 -27.37 -43.55 6.13
C PRO A 49 -26.82 -42.14 6.39
N GLY A 50 -25.95 -41.61 5.52
CA GLY A 50 -25.36 -40.31 5.68
C GLY A 50 -24.25 -40.17 6.72
N THR A 51 -23.65 -41.30 7.15
CA THR A 51 -22.46 -41.28 8.03
C THR A 51 -21.19 -40.87 7.26
N LEU A 52 -20.11 -40.51 7.96
CA LEU A 52 -18.83 -40.19 7.31
C LEU A 52 -18.30 -41.34 6.46
N ALA A 53 -18.51 -42.61 6.91
CA ALA A 53 -18.09 -43.80 6.18
C ALA A 53 -19.01 -44.18 5.01
N GLN A 54 -20.25 -43.78 5.07
CA GLN A 54 -21.31 -44.02 4.07
C GLN A 54 -22.09 -42.70 3.78
N PRO A 55 -21.47 -41.74 3.10
CA PRO A 55 -22.08 -40.43 2.88
C PRO A 55 -23.11 -40.45 1.76
N PHE A 56 -23.99 -39.46 1.73
CA PHE A 56 -24.86 -39.15 0.61
C PHE A 56 -24.06 -38.60 -0.57
N CYS A 57 -24.55 -38.78 -1.80
CA CYS A 57 -24.02 -38.13 -3.00
C CYS A 57 -24.68 -36.76 -3.25
N SER A 58 -25.93 -36.58 -2.82
CA SER A 58 -26.69 -35.34 -3.02
C SER A 58 -27.05 -34.67 -1.71
N ILE A 59 -27.15 -33.33 -1.74
CA ILE A 59 -27.64 -32.53 -0.60
C ILE A 59 -29.13 -32.79 -0.38
N GLY A 60 -29.89 -33.01 -1.46
CA GLY A 60 -31.30 -33.31 -1.41
C GLY A 60 -31.63 -34.58 -0.63
N ALA A 61 -30.79 -35.64 -0.72
CA ALA A 61 -30.97 -36.86 0.04
C ALA A 61 -30.80 -36.60 1.56
N ALA A 62 -29.81 -35.80 1.95
CA ALA A 62 -29.62 -35.38 3.33
C ALA A 62 -30.78 -34.49 3.82
N ALA A 63 -31.24 -33.54 2.98
CA ALA A 63 -32.35 -32.64 3.30
C ALA A 63 -33.69 -33.38 3.51
N ALA A 64 -33.87 -34.52 2.89
CA ALA A 64 -35.07 -35.33 2.99
C ALA A 64 -35.24 -36.05 4.36
N ILE A 65 -34.13 -36.28 5.09
CA ILE A 65 -34.10 -37.03 6.35
C ILE A 65 -33.60 -36.24 7.56
N VAL A 66 -33.03 -35.05 7.33
CA VAL A 66 -32.45 -34.21 8.40
C VAL A 66 -33.52 -33.85 9.42
N THR A 67 -33.16 -33.82 10.70
CA THR A 67 -34.04 -33.47 11.82
C THR A 67 -33.46 -32.34 12.66
N ALA A 68 -34.25 -31.77 13.55
CA ALA A 68 -33.82 -30.67 14.42
C ALA A 68 -32.52 -31.00 15.17
N GLY A 69 -31.61 -30.03 15.20
CA GLY A 69 -30.30 -30.13 15.84
C GLY A 69 -29.22 -30.82 15.01
N GLN A 70 -29.54 -31.35 13.84
CA GLN A 70 -28.54 -31.97 12.96
C GLN A 70 -27.84 -30.98 12.04
N THR A 71 -26.58 -31.31 11.74
CA THR A 71 -25.76 -30.58 10.73
C THR A 71 -25.62 -31.46 9.50
N VAL A 72 -25.86 -30.89 8.32
CA VAL A 72 -25.48 -31.45 7.02
C VAL A 72 -24.15 -30.87 6.60
N ASP A 73 -23.09 -31.67 6.70
CA ASP A 73 -21.72 -31.31 6.33
C ASP A 73 -21.46 -31.68 4.86
N ILE A 74 -21.36 -30.65 4.01
CA ILE A 74 -21.25 -30.79 2.57
C ILE A 74 -19.76 -30.66 2.17
N GLY A 75 -19.19 -31.73 1.67
CA GLY A 75 -17.80 -31.78 1.19
C GLY A 75 -17.63 -31.23 -0.22
N GLY A 76 -16.38 -31.08 -0.66
CA GLY A 76 -16.03 -30.55 -1.98
C GLY A 76 -16.74 -31.31 -3.14
N GLY A 77 -17.16 -30.55 -4.15
CA GLY A 77 -17.86 -31.06 -5.32
C GLY A 77 -18.74 -30.00 -5.98
N VAL A 78 -19.28 -30.31 -7.16
CA VAL A 78 -20.24 -29.45 -7.88
C VAL A 78 -21.60 -30.11 -7.85
N TYR A 79 -22.50 -29.57 -7.06
CA TYR A 79 -23.85 -30.08 -6.86
C TYR A 79 -24.80 -29.38 -7.82
N LEU A 80 -25.40 -30.13 -8.76
CA LEU A 80 -26.29 -29.60 -9.81
C LEU A 80 -27.77 -29.77 -9.41
N GLU A 81 -28.11 -29.30 -8.22
CA GLU A 81 -29.46 -29.56 -7.65
C GLU A 81 -30.12 -28.31 -7.07
N ARG A 82 -31.43 -28.38 -6.96
CA ARG A 82 -32.24 -27.48 -6.15
C ARG A 82 -32.73 -28.26 -4.91
N VAL A 83 -32.24 -27.83 -3.77
CA VAL A 83 -32.48 -28.51 -2.49
C VAL A 83 -33.77 -27.99 -1.88
N ASN A 84 -34.77 -28.87 -1.68
CA ASN A 84 -35.98 -28.56 -0.92
C ASN A 84 -35.77 -28.96 0.54
N VAL A 85 -35.76 -28.00 1.45
CA VAL A 85 -35.69 -28.26 2.90
C VAL A 85 -37.10 -28.54 3.37
N THR A 86 -37.36 -29.76 3.86
CA THR A 86 -38.69 -30.23 4.24
C THR A 86 -38.88 -30.43 5.74
N ALA A 87 -37.87 -30.13 6.54
CA ALA A 87 -37.89 -30.26 8.00
C ALA A 87 -37.54 -28.93 8.66
N SER A 88 -38.04 -28.73 9.86
CA SER A 88 -37.78 -27.56 10.69
C SER A 88 -36.84 -27.90 11.86
N GLY A 89 -36.02 -26.94 12.27
CA GLY A 89 -35.31 -26.98 13.53
C GLY A 89 -36.11 -26.42 14.70
N THR A 90 -35.40 -26.04 15.75
CA THR A 90 -35.88 -25.16 16.82
C THR A 90 -34.85 -24.07 17.07
N PRO A 91 -35.19 -22.98 17.77
CA PRO A 91 -34.20 -21.93 18.07
C PRO A 91 -32.96 -22.44 18.82
N GLN A 92 -33.09 -23.47 19.66
CA GLN A 92 -31.99 -24.10 20.39
C GLN A 92 -31.32 -25.25 19.63
N GLN A 93 -32.02 -25.82 18.65
CA GLN A 93 -31.55 -26.95 17.83
C GLN A 93 -31.90 -26.71 16.35
N PRO A 94 -31.28 -25.72 15.69
CA PRO A 94 -31.53 -25.45 14.27
C PRO A 94 -31.01 -26.57 13.39
N ILE A 95 -31.56 -26.70 12.20
CA ILE A 95 -30.97 -27.51 11.13
C ILE A 95 -29.91 -26.69 10.44
N VAL A 96 -28.68 -27.20 10.32
CA VAL A 96 -27.57 -26.48 9.76
C VAL A 96 -27.05 -27.15 8.48
N PHE A 97 -27.10 -26.49 7.36
CA PHE A 97 -26.40 -26.87 6.14
C PHE A 97 -25.08 -26.06 6.07
N THR A 98 -23.94 -26.76 6.05
CA THR A 98 -22.63 -26.08 6.06
C THR A 98 -21.63 -26.71 5.10
N THR A 99 -20.73 -25.88 4.56
CA THR A 99 -19.53 -26.38 3.88
C THR A 99 -18.34 -26.23 4.78
N ASN A 100 -17.45 -27.23 4.81
CA ASN A 100 -16.23 -27.16 5.60
C ASN A 100 -15.26 -26.14 4.97
N ALA A 101 -14.74 -25.22 5.77
CA ALA A 101 -13.80 -24.17 5.32
C ALA A 101 -12.49 -24.70 4.70
N SER A 102 -12.10 -25.94 5.03
CA SER A 102 -10.93 -26.60 4.43
C SER A 102 -11.21 -27.23 3.04
N SER A 103 -12.48 -27.38 2.65
CA SER A 103 -12.88 -27.86 1.32
C SER A 103 -13.36 -26.69 0.45
N ASN A 104 -12.43 -25.93 -0.09
CA ASN A 104 -12.66 -24.73 -0.91
C ASN A 104 -13.47 -24.97 -2.21
N SER A 105 -14.23 -26.04 -2.33
CA SER A 105 -14.78 -26.50 -3.60
C SER A 105 -16.22 -27.04 -3.57
N ALA A 106 -16.96 -26.96 -2.44
CA ALA A 106 -18.37 -27.29 -2.48
C ALA A 106 -19.18 -26.14 -3.09
N THR A 107 -19.71 -26.34 -4.27
CA THR A 107 -20.48 -25.32 -5.00
C THR A 107 -21.76 -25.93 -5.51
N LEU A 108 -22.91 -25.33 -5.17
CA LEU A 108 -24.15 -25.59 -5.87
C LEU A 108 -24.15 -24.74 -7.15
N SER A 109 -24.21 -25.38 -8.31
CA SER A 109 -24.17 -24.67 -9.61
C SER A 109 -25.10 -25.36 -10.60
N GLY A 110 -25.76 -24.58 -11.43
CA GLY A 110 -26.67 -25.11 -12.42
C GLY A 110 -27.84 -24.18 -12.70
N ALA A 111 -28.69 -24.52 -13.67
CA ALA A 111 -29.77 -23.65 -14.11
C ALA A 111 -30.67 -23.24 -12.93
N THR A 112 -31.11 -24.18 -12.13
CA THR A 112 -32.02 -23.96 -11.00
C THR A 112 -31.40 -24.17 -9.63
N ALA A 113 -30.05 -24.25 -9.55
CA ALA A 113 -29.34 -24.52 -8.29
C ALA A 113 -29.75 -23.55 -7.19
N GLY A 114 -29.95 -24.09 -5.98
CA GLY A 114 -30.35 -23.27 -4.84
C GLY A 114 -31.07 -24.05 -3.73
N PHE A 115 -31.52 -23.31 -2.72
CA PHE A 115 -32.31 -23.82 -1.61
C PHE A 115 -33.75 -23.25 -1.66
N VAL A 116 -34.72 -24.11 -1.43
CA VAL A 116 -36.11 -23.75 -1.18
C VAL A 116 -36.45 -24.09 0.26
N ILE A 117 -36.90 -23.10 1.03
CA ILE A 117 -37.30 -23.22 2.42
C ILE A 117 -38.73 -22.69 2.48
N ASP A 118 -39.73 -23.58 2.41
CA ASP A 118 -41.14 -23.20 2.35
C ASP A 118 -41.91 -23.80 3.50
N GLY A 119 -42.50 -22.96 4.35
CA GLY A 119 -43.22 -23.37 5.55
C GLY A 119 -42.32 -23.94 6.66
N GLN A 120 -41.02 -23.72 6.61
CA GLN A 120 -40.07 -24.27 7.58
C GLN A 120 -39.54 -23.18 8.53
N HIS A 121 -38.96 -23.62 9.66
CA HIS A 121 -38.38 -22.70 10.63
C HIS A 121 -37.03 -23.18 11.19
N ASP A 122 -36.20 -22.24 11.67
CA ASP A 122 -34.91 -22.47 12.30
C ASP A 122 -33.95 -23.30 11.43
N VAL A 123 -33.74 -22.81 10.19
CA VAL A 123 -32.83 -23.39 9.20
C VAL A 123 -31.65 -22.44 8.98
N VAL A 124 -30.46 -22.97 9.04
CA VAL A 124 -29.20 -22.23 8.87
C VAL A 124 -28.47 -22.69 7.60
N LEU A 125 -28.17 -21.76 6.68
CA LEU A 125 -27.30 -21.95 5.55
C LEU A 125 -25.96 -21.26 5.86
N GLN A 126 -24.90 -22.02 6.07
CA GLN A 126 -23.60 -21.49 6.51
C GLN A 126 -22.52 -21.74 5.49
N ASN A 127 -21.80 -20.67 5.09
CA ASN A 127 -20.65 -20.71 4.17
C ASN A 127 -20.96 -21.38 2.81
N MET A 128 -22.21 -21.36 2.37
CA MET A 128 -22.62 -21.97 1.12
C MET A 128 -22.15 -21.15 -0.08
N ARG A 129 -21.85 -21.84 -1.19
CA ARG A 129 -21.57 -21.19 -2.50
C ARG A 129 -22.64 -21.67 -3.49
N VAL A 130 -23.51 -20.76 -3.91
CA VAL A 130 -24.68 -21.09 -4.72
C VAL A 130 -24.77 -20.15 -5.93
N PHE A 131 -24.67 -20.70 -7.15
CA PHE A 131 -24.71 -19.93 -8.38
C PHE A 131 -25.75 -20.53 -9.35
N GLY A 132 -26.85 -19.82 -9.53
CA GLY A 132 -27.93 -20.18 -10.43
C GLY A 132 -27.85 -19.45 -11.77
N SER A 133 -28.64 -19.89 -12.79
CA SER A 133 -28.68 -19.22 -14.09
C SER A 133 -30.07 -19.18 -14.75
N ALA A 134 -31.11 -19.75 -14.16
CA ALA A 134 -32.45 -19.89 -14.79
C ALA A 134 -33.52 -18.93 -14.27
N GLY A 135 -33.13 -17.77 -13.73
CA GLY A 135 -34.09 -16.77 -13.31
C GLY A 135 -34.94 -17.17 -12.09
N VAL A 136 -34.40 -18.04 -11.24
CA VAL A 136 -34.99 -18.40 -9.93
C VAL A 136 -34.00 -18.03 -8.82
N PRO A 137 -34.49 -17.63 -7.61
CA PRO A 137 -33.65 -17.29 -6.50
C PRO A 137 -32.72 -18.46 -6.11
N THR A 138 -31.47 -18.14 -5.75
CA THR A 138 -30.52 -19.15 -5.19
C THR A 138 -30.91 -19.53 -3.76
N VAL A 139 -31.55 -18.63 -3.02
CA VAL A 139 -32.25 -18.95 -1.78
C VAL A 139 -33.66 -18.38 -1.87
N ASP A 140 -34.64 -19.24 -1.70
CA ASP A 140 -36.05 -18.94 -1.82
C ASP A 140 -36.77 -19.36 -0.52
N ALA A 141 -36.78 -18.45 0.46
CA ALA A 141 -37.47 -18.65 1.73
C ALA A 141 -38.88 -18.10 1.65
N ARG A 142 -39.88 -18.94 1.94
CA ARG A 142 -41.30 -18.59 1.87
C ARG A 142 -42.04 -19.07 3.11
N ASN A 143 -43.00 -18.28 3.58
CA ASN A 143 -43.89 -18.67 4.70
C ASN A 143 -43.13 -19.29 5.88
N SER A 144 -41.94 -18.78 6.17
CA SER A 144 -40.93 -19.41 7.04
C SER A 144 -40.52 -18.46 8.16
N SER A 145 -39.80 -18.97 9.16
CA SER A 145 -39.24 -18.13 10.24
C SER A 145 -37.90 -18.62 10.71
N GLY A 146 -37.08 -17.75 11.33
CA GLY A 146 -35.78 -18.13 11.86
C GLY A 146 -34.78 -18.65 10.81
N VAL A 147 -34.95 -18.26 9.53
CA VAL A 147 -34.01 -18.62 8.45
C VAL A 147 -32.76 -17.76 8.57
N THR A 148 -31.64 -18.41 8.74
CA THR A 148 -30.34 -17.73 8.87
C THR A 148 -29.43 -18.09 7.70
N ILE A 149 -28.94 -17.08 6.98
CA ILE A 149 -27.91 -17.20 5.95
C ILE A 149 -26.66 -16.49 6.47
N ARG A 150 -25.56 -17.21 6.69
CA ARG A 150 -24.32 -16.58 7.18
C ARG A 150 -23.08 -17.03 6.42
N GLY A 151 -22.27 -16.06 6.00
CA GLY A 151 -21.12 -16.30 5.17
C GLY A 151 -21.47 -16.85 3.79
N GLY A 152 -20.45 -17.17 3.03
CA GLY A 152 -20.60 -17.74 1.70
C GLY A 152 -20.89 -16.73 0.60
N GLY A 153 -21.23 -17.26 -0.58
CA GLY A 153 -21.48 -16.46 -1.78
C GLY A 153 -22.68 -16.98 -2.57
N TYR A 154 -23.55 -16.06 -2.98
CA TYR A 154 -24.76 -16.36 -3.72
C TYR A 154 -24.84 -15.49 -4.97
N GLY A 155 -25.17 -16.07 -6.13
CA GLY A 155 -25.20 -15.28 -7.37
C GLY A 155 -26.07 -15.86 -8.46
N LEU A 156 -26.46 -14.99 -9.39
CA LEU A 156 -27.12 -15.34 -10.64
C LEU A 156 -26.21 -14.94 -11.81
N ASN A 157 -25.87 -15.91 -12.66
CA ASN A 157 -24.88 -15.75 -13.73
C ASN A 157 -25.44 -15.23 -15.07
N ARG A 158 -26.77 -14.99 -15.15
CA ARG A 158 -27.45 -14.50 -16.36
C ARG A 158 -28.60 -13.57 -15.98
N PRO A 159 -29.10 -12.75 -16.94
CA PRO A 159 -30.28 -11.94 -16.74
C PRO A 159 -31.45 -12.79 -16.19
N ALA A 160 -31.91 -12.41 -15.01
CA ALA A 160 -32.90 -13.16 -14.27
C ALA A 160 -33.98 -12.20 -13.78
N ASN A 161 -35.24 -12.46 -14.12
CA ASN A 161 -36.37 -11.72 -13.59
C ASN A 161 -36.70 -12.14 -12.14
N SER A 162 -35.68 -12.35 -11.32
CA SER A 162 -35.82 -12.74 -9.92
C SER A 162 -34.69 -12.19 -9.07
N PRO A 163 -34.89 -12.01 -7.75
CA PRO A 163 -33.80 -11.70 -6.83
C PRO A 163 -32.86 -12.89 -6.65
N VAL A 164 -31.62 -12.61 -6.17
CA VAL A 164 -30.68 -13.69 -5.81
C VAL A 164 -31.13 -14.39 -4.54
N ILE A 165 -31.47 -13.65 -3.48
CA ILE A 165 -32.04 -14.16 -2.23
C ILE A 165 -33.42 -13.55 -2.06
N ARG A 166 -34.41 -14.39 -1.82
CA ARG A 166 -35.82 -13.98 -1.62
C ARG A 166 -36.33 -14.41 -0.25
N PHE A 167 -36.94 -13.46 0.44
CA PHE A 167 -37.80 -13.66 1.62
C PHE A 167 -39.22 -13.25 1.29
N ALA A 168 -40.16 -14.18 1.36
CA ALA A 168 -41.58 -13.97 1.03
C ALA A 168 -42.47 -14.54 2.13
N GLY A 169 -43.11 -13.67 2.90
CA GLY A 169 -43.89 -14.07 4.10
C GLY A 169 -42.98 -14.65 5.20
N VAL A 170 -41.82 -14.11 5.39
CA VAL A 170 -40.80 -14.64 6.32
C VAL A 170 -40.64 -13.72 7.53
N THR A 171 -40.46 -14.31 8.73
CA THR A 171 -40.27 -13.54 9.97
C THR A 171 -39.03 -13.96 10.75
N GLY A 172 -38.46 -13.04 11.54
CA GLY A 172 -37.38 -13.33 12.50
C GLY A 172 -36.14 -13.98 11.86
N SER A 173 -35.74 -13.53 10.67
CA SER A 173 -34.70 -14.17 9.86
C SER A 173 -33.50 -13.25 9.64
N SER A 174 -32.38 -13.82 9.17
CA SER A 174 -31.15 -12.98 8.97
C SER A 174 -30.26 -13.42 7.80
N VAL A 175 -29.57 -12.42 7.22
CA VAL A 175 -28.45 -12.60 6.28
C VAL A 175 -27.25 -11.91 6.89
N SER A 176 -26.14 -12.61 7.09
CA SER A 176 -24.98 -12.00 7.73
C SER A 176 -23.65 -12.37 7.06
N ASN A 177 -22.74 -11.37 6.90
CA ASN A 177 -21.39 -11.53 6.37
C ASN A 177 -21.36 -12.35 5.06
N THR A 178 -22.31 -12.11 4.17
CA THR A 178 -22.56 -12.87 2.93
C THR A 178 -22.23 -12.01 1.72
N THR A 179 -21.67 -12.61 0.68
CA THR A 179 -21.48 -11.95 -0.63
C THR A 179 -22.61 -12.34 -1.56
N VAL A 180 -23.32 -11.35 -2.09
CA VAL A 180 -24.44 -11.52 -3.04
C VAL A 180 -24.07 -10.85 -4.37
N ILE A 181 -24.13 -11.61 -5.46
CA ILE A 181 -23.78 -11.14 -6.80
C ILE A 181 -25.02 -11.16 -7.68
N GLY A 182 -25.54 -9.97 -7.98
CA GLY A 182 -26.79 -9.78 -8.71
C GLY A 182 -26.64 -9.02 -10.03
N TYR A 183 -25.67 -9.39 -10.89
CA TYR A 183 -25.35 -8.64 -12.12
C TYR A 183 -26.50 -8.50 -13.13
N ALA A 184 -27.58 -9.19 -12.96
CA ALA A 184 -28.74 -9.05 -13.88
C ALA A 184 -29.99 -9.58 -13.21
N SER A 185 -30.13 -9.41 -11.90
CA SER A 185 -31.27 -9.79 -11.08
C SER A 185 -32.14 -8.58 -10.78
N THR A 186 -33.41 -8.80 -10.45
CA THR A 186 -34.32 -7.72 -10.01
C THR A 186 -33.91 -7.13 -8.65
N ALA A 187 -33.24 -7.95 -7.82
CA ALA A 187 -32.60 -7.50 -6.59
C ALA A 187 -31.48 -8.47 -6.17
N GLY A 188 -30.47 -7.98 -5.44
CA GLY A 188 -29.56 -8.85 -4.72
C GLY A 188 -30.27 -9.60 -3.60
N VAL A 189 -30.87 -8.87 -2.65
CA VAL A 189 -31.71 -9.42 -1.60
C VAL A 189 -33.08 -8.73 -1.67
N ALA A 190 -34.17 -9.52 -1.69
CA ALA A 190 -35.54 -9.02 -1.66
C ALA A 190 -36.28 -9.53 -0.45
N VAL A 191 -36.92 -8.62 0.29
CA VAL A 191 -37.80 -8.86 1.44
C VAL A 191 -39.14 -8.28 1.07
N ASP A 192 -40.18 -9.13 0.89
CA ASP A 192 -41.49 -8.70 0.44
C ASP A 192 -42.34 -8.03 1.55
N ALA A 193 -43.49 -7.49 1.17
CA ALA A 193 -44.37 -6.76 2.08
C ALA A 193 -44.95 -7.62 3.23
N ALA A 194 -45.03 -8.93 3.05
CA ALA A 194 -45.50 -9.87 4.08
C ALA A 194 -44.38 -10.31 5.06
N SER A 195 -43.15 -9.94 4.81
CA SER A 195 -41.98 -10.32 5.62
C SER A 195 -41.60 -9.24 6.62
N SER A 196 -41.25 -9.64 7.83
CA SER A 196 -40.87 -8.72 8.91
C SER A 196 -39.74 -9.27 9.77
N ASP A 197 -39.05 -8.36 10.45
CA ASP A 197 -37.98 -8.70 11.37
C ASP A 197 -36.87 -9.53 10.67
N VAL A 198 -36.59 -9.17 9.40
CA VAL A 198 -35.47 -9.72 8.62
C VAL A 198 -34.27 -8.75 8.72
N HIS A 199 -33.17 -9.24 9.24
CA HIS A 199 -31.96 -8.45 9.49
C HIS A 199 -30.85 -8.81 8.54
N ILE A 200 -30.43 -7.86 7.68
CA ILE A 200 -29.31 -8.02 6.72
C ILE A 200 -28.12 -7.29 7.31
N LEU A 201 -27.12 -8.04 7.78
CA LEU A 201 -26.00 -7.55 8.60
C LEU A 201 -24.65 -7.81 7.91
N GLY A 202 -23.88 -6.78 7.61
CA GLY A 202 -22.54 -6.91 7.03
C GLY A 202 -22.50 -7.59 5.64
N ALA A 203 -23.63 -7.66 4.93
CA ALA A 203 -23.69 -8.28 3.62
C ALA A 203 -23.09 -7.37 2.55
N THR A 204 -22.26 -7.96 1.66
CA THR A 204 -21.73 -7.29 0.46
C THR A 204 -22.59 -7.66 -0.73
N VAL A 205 -23.21 -6.67 -1.38
CA VAL A 205 -24.12 -6.86 -2.51
C VAL A 205 -23.53 -6.16 -3.74
N GLN A 206 -23.26 -6.91 -4.79
CA GLN A 206 -22.61 -6.42 -6.01
C GLN A 206 -23.55 -6.59 -7.22
N GLY A 207 -23.80 -5.48 -7.90
CA GLY A 207 -24.53 -5.43 -9.16
C GLY A 207 -23.67 -4.93 -10.31
N ASP A 208 -24.23 -4.92 -11.52
CA ASP A 208 -23.62 -4.26 -12.65
C ASP A 208 -23.79 -2.74 -12.51
N ALA A 209 -22.71 -2.00 -12.69
CA ALA A 209 -22.75 -0.54 -12.76
C ALA A 209 -23.11 -0.02 -14.17
N SER A 210 -23.02 -0.89 -15.20
CA SER A 210 -23.33 -0.53 -16.57
C SER A 210 -24.85 -0.41 -16.77
N TYR A 211 -25.24 0.79 -17.19
CA TYR A 211 -26.63 1.15 -17.42
C TYR A 211 -27.17 0.58 -18.74
N THR A 212 -28.26 -0.20 -18.66
CA THR A 212 -29.24 -0.31 -19.75
C THR A 212 -30.59 0.10 -19.19
N ALA A 213 -31.25 1.05 -19.83
CA ALA A 213 -32.47 1.76 -19.34
C ALA A 213 -33.68 0.87 -19.00
N ALA A 214 -33.60 -0.45 -19.18
CA ALA A 214 -34.69 -1.38 -19.04
C ALA A 214 -34.72 -2.12 -17.69
N ASP A 215 -33.64 -2.12 -16.91
CA ASP A 215 -33.55 -2.96 -15.73
C ASP A 215 -33.62 -2.14 -14.44
N HIS A 216 -34.82 -2.06 -13.85
CA HIS A 216 -35.04 -1.48 -12.52
C HIS A 216 -34.52 -2.45 -11.45
N THR A 217 -33.23 -2.44 -11.16
CA THR A 217 -32.58 -3.37 -10.24
C THR A 217 -32.18 -2.67 -8.93
N ALA A 218 -32.43 -3.36 -7.79
CA ALA A 218 -32.01 -2.89 -6.48
C ALA A 218 -30.93 -3.81 -5.86
N GLY A 219 -30.03 -3.24 -5.07
CA GLY A 219 -29.08 -4.05 -4.29
C GLY A 219 -29.83 -4.81 -3.19
N VAL A 220 -30.47 -4.07 -2.30
CA VAL A 220 -31.35 -4.58 -1.26
C VAL A 220 -32.72 -3.93 -1.43
N ARG A 221 -33.76 -4.74 -1.61
CA ARG A 221 -35.16 -4.30 -1.67
C ARG A 221 -35.90 -4.76 -0.44
N ILE A 222 -36.51 -3.83 0.28
CA ILE A 222 -37.29 -4.10 1.47
C ILE A 222 -38.66 -3.47 1.28
N ASP A 223 -39.65 -4.32 1.23
CA ASP A 223 -41.06 -3.90 1.09
C ASP A 223 -41.89 -4.14 2.37
N GLY A 224 -41.38 -4.91 3.37
CA GLY A 224 -42.09 -5.22 4.61
C GLY A 224 -41.58 -4.49 5.85
N PRO A 225 -42.29 -4.57 6.99
CA PRO A 225 -42.02 -3.75 8.17
C PRO A 225 -40.91 -4.30 9.09
N ARG A 226 -40.27 -3.42 9.89
CA ARG A 226 -39.32 -3.72 10.95
C ARG A 226 -38.07 -4.52 10.47
N ASN A 227 -37.69 -4.33 9.23
CA ASN A 227 -36.52 -4.95 8.66
C ASN A 227 -35.27 -4.05 8.80
N SER A 228 -34.08 -4.57 8.53
CA SER A 228 -32.90 -3.75 8.57
C SER A 228 -31.81 -4.17 7.56
N TYR A 229 -31.08 -3.18 7.08
CA TYR A 229 -29.82 -3.38 6.37
C TYR A 229 -28.70 -2.55 7.06
N VAL A 230 -27.78 -3.23 7.73
CA VAL A 230 -26.80 -2.59 8.61
C VAL A 230 -25.40 -3.14 8.37
N GLY A 231 -24.41 -2.23 8.32
CA GLY A 231 -22.99 -2.57 8.23
C GLY A 231 -22.54 -3.18 6.92
N GLY A 232 -23.39 -3.16 5.90
CA GLY A 232 -23.14 -3.78 4.61
C GLY A 232 -22.39 -2.89 3.61
N GLN A 233 -22.21 -3.47 2.41
CA GLN A 233 -21.66 -2.74 1.26
C GLN A 233 -22.51 -3.02 0.03
N VAL A 234 -22.86 -1.97 -0.72
CA VAL A 234 -23.55 -2.10 -2.01
C VAL A 234 -22.79 -1.37 -3.09
N HIS A 235 -22.60 -2.04 -4.23
CA HIS A 235 -22.02 -1.45 -5.42
C HIS A 235 -22.84 -1.81 -6.67
N GLY A 236 -23.05 -0.82 -7.56
CA GLY A 236 -23.81 -1.02 -8.79
C GLY A 236 -25.32 -0.74 -8.61
N PHE A 237 -26.14 -1.41 -9.43
CA PHE A 237 -27.60 -1.32 -9.52
C PHE A 237 -28.17 -0.03 -10.13
N THR A 238 -29.28 -0.18 -10.90
CA THR A 238 -29.79 0.86 -11.79
C THR A 238 -30.98 1.62 -11.23
N ASP A 239 -31.74 1.08 -10.24
CA ASP A 239 -32.83 1.77 -9.55
C ASP A 239 -32.32 2.39 -8.24
N ALA A 240 -31.91 1.55 -7.30
CA ALA A 240 -31.32 2.00 -6.03
C ALA A 240 -30.35 0.96 -5.45
N ALA A 241 -29.37 1.41 -4.68
CA ALA A 241 -28.58 0.47 -3.88
C ALA A 241 -29.46 -0.15 -2.78
N VAL A 242 -30.27 0.66 -2.09
CA VAL A 242 -31.25 0.21 -1.12
C VAL A 242 -32.61 0.85 -1.48
N ALA A 243 -33.62 0.03 -1.76
CA ALA A 243 -34.97 0.45 -2.06
C ALA A 243 -35.92 0.04 -0.94
N LEU A 244 -36.71 1.00 -0.41
CA LEU A 244 -37.74 0.79 0.61
C LEU A 244 -39.10 1.09 0.02
N GLY A 245 -39.97 0.07 0.00
CA GLY A 245 -41.36 0.21 -0.49
C GLY A 245 -42.33 0.73 0.57
N PRO A 246 -43.63 0.96 0.21
CA PRO A 246 -44.56 1.65 1.08
C PRO A 246 -44.82 0.96 2.42
N ASP A 247 -44.76 -0.38 2.47
CA ASP A 247 -45.02 -1.16 3.68
C ASP A 247 -43.74 -1.39 4.54
N ALA A 248 -42.59 -0.82 4.17
CA ALA A 248 -41.33 -0.96 4.90
C ALA A 248 -41.25 -0.09 6.17
N THR A 249 -42.32 -0.07 6.94
CA THR A 249 -42.49 0.72 8.16
C THR A 249 -41.49 0.30 9.24
N GLY A 250 -40.84 1.27 9.90
CA GLY A 250 -39.89 1.02 10.99
C GLY A 250 -38.60 0.36 10.54
N THR A 251 -38.25 0.47 9.26
CA THR A 251 -37.01 -0.11 8.70
C THR A 251 -35.78 0.77 9.02
N VAL A 252 -34.65 0.12 9.28
CA VAL A 252 -33.35 0.78 9.56
C VAL A 252 -32.33 0.47 8.47
N VAL A 253 -31.77 1.54 7.88
CA VAL A 253 -30.63 1.49 6.95
C VAL A 253 -29.45 2.24 7.57
N ALA A 254 -28.47 1.52 8.12
CA ALA A 254 -27.42 2.14 8.93
C ALA A 254 -26.03 1.56 8.69
N ASN A 255 -24.99 2.38 8.88
CA ASN A 255 -23.58 1.95 8.79
C ASN A 255 -23.19 1.31 7.44
N ASN A 256 -23.85 1.61 6.35
CA ASN A 256 -23.56 1.00 5.06
C ASN A 256 -22.59 1.86 4.24
N LEU A 257 -21.73 1.17 3.46
CA LEU A 257 -20.93 1.78 2.41
C LEU A 257 -21.62 1.55 1.06
N ILE A 258 -22.13 2.59 0.46
CA ILE A 258 -22.86 2.56 -0.80
C ILE A 258 -22.06 3.32 -1.85
N SER A 259 -21.74 2.68 -2.98
CA SER A 259 -20.90 3.33 -3.99
C SER A 259 -21.25 2.90 -5.42
N GLY A 260 -21.04 3.83 -6.37
CA GLY A 260 -21.23 3.57 -7.80
C GLY A 260 -22.64 3.12 -8.17
N GLY A 261 -22.93 3.09 -9.46
CA GLY A 261 -24.22 2.62 -10.02
C GLY A 261 -25.17 3.73 -10.46
N ALA A 262 -26.04 3.40 -11.40
CA ALA A 262 -26.88 4.35 -12.14
C ALA A 262 -28.07 4.88 -11.36
N GLY A 263 -28.49 4.23 -10.28
CA GLY A 263 -29.66 4.59 -9.48
C GLY A 263 -29.35 5.45 -8.25
N HIS A 264 -30.35 5.55 -7.38
CA HIS A 264 -30.22 6.22 -6.07
C HIS A 264 -29.33 5.44 -5.11
N GLY A 265 -28.77 6.11 -4.11
CA GLY A 265 -28.10 5.42 -3.00
C GLY A 265 -29.11 4.73 -2.11
N VAL A 266 -29.96 5.48 -1.40
CA VAL A 266 -31.12 4.97 -0.67
C VAL A 266 -32.37 5.64 -1.22
N HIS A 267 -33.41 4.86 -1.60
CA HIS A 267 -34.68 5.35 -2.06
C HIS A 267 -35.80 4.88 -1.11
N ASN A 268 -36.34 5.80 -0.34
CA ASN A 268 -37.50 5.59 0.53
C ASN A 268 -38.74 6.07 -0.19
N ASN A 269 -39.52 5.14 -0.79
CA ASN A 269 -40.70 5.45 -1.55
C ASN A 269 -41.98 5.03 -0.79
N GLY A 270 -42.51 5.96 -0.03
CA GLY A 270 -43.76 5.78 0.71
C GLY A 270 -43.60 5.08 2.07
N ALA A 271 -42.45 4.57 2.45
CA ALA A 271 -42.25 3.93 3.75
C ALA A 271 -42.32 4.93 4.92
N THR A 272 -42.78 4.46 6.08
CA THR A 272 -43.02 5.30 7.26
C THR A 272 -42.08 4.89 8.41
N ASP A 273 -41.79 5.86 9.31
CA ASP A 273 -40.99 5.64 10.52
C ASP A 273 -39.65 4.98 10.26
N THR A 274 -39.00 5.29 9.11
CA THR A 274 -37.72 4.71 8.70
C THR A 274 -36.56 5.53 9.18
N ALA A 275 -35.42 4.87 9.46
CA ALA A 275 -34.18 5.49 9.84
C ALA A 275 -33.07 5.23 8.78
N ILE A 276 -32.54 6.30 8.20
CA ILE A 276 -31.41 6.26 7.28
C ILE A 276 -30.27 7.03 7.96
N THR A 277 -29.36 6.30 8.63
CA THR A 277 -28.39 6.93 9.54
C THR A 277 -27.01 6.33 9.44
N ASN A 278 -25.98 7.17 9.63
CA ASN A 278 -24.58 6.75 9.63
C ASN A 278 -24.15 5.96 8.36
N ASN A 279 -24.73 6.23 7.18
CA ASN A 279 -24.26 5.65 5.94
C ASN A 279 -23.21 6.54 5.27
N THR A 280 -22.31 5.94 4.51
CA THR A 280 -21.40 6.64 3.59
C THR A 280 -21.83 6.29 2.16
N ILE A 281 -22.30 7.28 1.41
CA ILE A 281 -22.92 7.13 0.09
C ILE A 281 -22.16 7.98 -0.91
N LYS A 282 -21.64 7.37 -1.97
CA LYS A 282 -20.83 8.11 -2.94
C LYS A 282 -21.01 7.64 -4.39
N ASP A 283 -20.77 8.57 -5.31
CA ASP A 283 -20.63 8.31 -6.74
C ASP A 283 -21.89 7.63 -7.34
N ARG A 284 -23.11 8.04 -6.91
CA ARG A 284 -24.37 7.60 -7.49
C ARG A 284 -24.79 8.56 -8.63
N CYS A 285 -25.40 8.00 -9.69
CA CYS A 285 -25.88 8.83 -10.80
C CYS A 285 -27.13 9.65 -10.47
N ARG A 286 -27.92 9.17 -9.50
CA ARG A 286 -29.12 9.86 -8.99
C ARG A 286 -28.90 10.34 -7.55
N ASP A 287 -29.98 10.67 -6.83
CA ASP A 287 -29.86 11.17 -5.47
C ASP A 287 -29.07 10.20 -4.57
N GLY A 288 -28.23 10.74 -3.70
CA GLY A 288 -27.61 9.95 -2.65
C GLY A 288 -28.68 9.33 -1.74
N ILE A 289 -29.57 10.16 -1.20
CA ILE A 289 -30.77 9.72 -0.46
C ILE A 289 -31.98 10.42 -1.07
N ARG A 290 -32.98 9.64 -1.45
CA ARG A 290 -34.27 10.11 -1.96
C ARG A 290 -35.39 9.65 -1.03
N VAL A 291 -36.22 10.60 -0.61
CA VAL A 291 -37.44 10.35 0.19
C VAL A 291 -38.61 10.97 -0.55
N ASP A 292 -39.57 10.13 -1.00
CA ASP A 292 -40.72 10.59 -1.78
C ASP A 292 -41.97 9.76 -1.52
N GLY A 293 -42.99 9.96 -2.36
CA GLY A 293 -44.28 9.32 -2.20
C GLY A 293 -45.02 9.73 -0.91
N ALA A 294 -45.68 8.79 -0.27
CA ALA A 294 -46.44 9.03 0.97
C ALA A 294 -45.59 8.92 2.26
N SER A 295 -44.26 8.96 2.14
CA SER A 295 -43.35 8.80 3.26
C SER A 295 -43.61 9.77 4.41
N SER A 296 -43.53 9.25 5.66
CA SER A 296 -43.67 10.06 6.87
C SER A 296 -42.88 9.48 8.04
N GLY A 297 -42.47 10.31 9.01
CA GLY A 297 -41.68 9.88 10.14
C GLY A 297 -40.26 9.42 9.76
N VAL A 298 -39.81 9.76 8.56
CA VAL A 298 -38.46 9.38 8.06
C VAL A 298 -37.39 10.23 8.71
N SER A 299 -36.34 9.60 9.19
CA SER A 299 -35.14 10.26 9.75
C SER A 299 -33.93 10.04 8.84
N VAL A 300 -33.33 11.13 8.32
CA VAL A 300 -32.11 11.13 7.51
C VAL A 300 -31.05 11.89 8.29
N GLN A 301 -30.22 11.17 9.06
CA GLN A 301 -29.26 11.82 9.95
C GLN A 301 -27.87 11.12 9.90
N ASN A 302 -26.82 11.85 10.27
CA ASN A 302 -25.46 11.34 10.42
C ASN A 302 -24.84 10.72 9.16
N ASN A 303 -25.40 10.93 7.96
CA ASN A 303 -24.85 10.35 6.75
C ASN A 303 -23.71 11.22 6.18
N VAL A 304 -22.76 10.58 5.51
CA VAL A 304 -21.75 11.21 4.67
C VAL A 304 -22.08 10.92 3.22
N LEU A 305 -22.32 11.97 2.45
CA LEU A 305 -22.72 11.88 1.06
C LEU A 305 -21.74 12.63 0.17
N ILE A 306 -21.23 11.95 -0.87
CA ILE A 306 -20.11 12.48 -1.68
C ILE A 306 -20.39 12.25 -3.15
N THR A 307 -20.54 13.35 -3.91
CA THR A 307 -20.59 13.36 -5.37
C THR A 307 -21.72 12.47 -5.94
N ASN A 308 -22.90 12.49 -5.30
CA ASN A 308 -24.09 11.85 -5.83
C ASN A 308 -24.86 12.80 -6.75
N GLY A 309 -25.56 12.26 -7.75
CA GLY A 309 -26.29 13.07 -8.73
C GLY A 309 -25.41 13.74 -9.78
N TYR A 310 -24.15 13.32 -9.91
CA TYR A 310 -23.19 13.92 -10.84
C TYR A 310 -22.48 12.88 -11.73
N PHE A 311 -22.23 13.26 -12.97
CA PHE A 311 -21.56 12.43 -13.97
C PHE A 311 -20.05 12.57 -13.93
N SER A 312 -19.33 11.62 -13.33
CA SER A 312 -17.85 11.60 -13.41
C SER A 312 -17.27 10.33 -14.02
N GLN A 313 -18.06 9.27 -14.22
CA GLN A 313 -17.50 7.94 -14.48
C GLN A 313 -18.00 7.26 -15.76
N GLY A 314 -18.60 7.93 -16.71
CA GLY A 314 -18.97 7.38 -18.02
C GLY A 314 -20.06 6.28 -18.03
N TYR A 315 -20.60 5.89 -16.87
CA TYR A 315 -21.70 4.93 -16.75
C TYR A 315 -23.04 5.56 -16.35
N CYS A 316 -23.09 6.86 -16.09
CA CYS A 316 -24.32 7.58 -15.83
C CYS A 316 -24.98 8.03 -17.15
N ASP A 317 -26.29 7.81 -17.30
CA ASP A 317 -27.05 8.35 -18.45
C ASP A 317 -27.17 9.88 -18.31
N PRO A 318 -26.78 10.65 -19.32
CA PRO A 318 -26.95 12.09 -19.33
C PRO A 318 -28.38 12.59 -19.08
N ALA A 319 -29.40 11.78 -19.35
CA ALA A 319 -30.80 12.10 -19.11
C ALA A 319 -31.18 12.12 -17.62
N PHE A 320 -30.32 11.61 -16.73
CA PHE A 320 -30.59 11.48 -15.29
C PHE A 320 -29.59 12.27 -14.41
N LEU A 321 -28.97 13.30 -14.94
CA LEU A 321 -27.96 14.13 -14.26
C LEU A 321 -28.52 15.20 -13.34
N ASP A 322 -29.74 15.06 -12.86
CA ASP A 322 -30.45 16.04 -12.01
C ASP A 322 -30.56 15.62 -10.55
N GLY A 323 -29.81 14.62 -10.11
CA GLY A 323 -29.79 14.15 -8.72
C GLY A 323 -29.12 15.14 -7.76
N VAL A 324 -29.34 14.90 -6.47
CA VAL A 324 -28.81 15.67 -5.34
C VAL A 324 -28.21 14.71 -4.28
N GLU A 325 -27.52 15.26 -3.29
CA GLU A 325 -27.07 14.43 -2.16
C GLU A 325 -28.25 13.96 -1.29
N ILE A 326 -29.14 14.88 -0.91
CA ILE A 326 -30.35 14.55 -0.14
C ILE A 326 -31.57 15.26 -0.78
N GLY A 327 -32.54 14.47 -1.23
CA GLY A 327 -33.76 14.96 -1.81
C GLY A 327 -35.00 14.48 -1.05
N VAL A 328 -35.92 15.41 -0.71
CA VAL A 328 -37.22 15.16 -0.12
C VAL A 328 -38.28 15.74 -1.05
N TYR A 329 -39.24 14.89 -1.46
CA TYR A 329 -40.20 15.24 -2.50
C TYR A 329 -41.63 14.81 -2.14
N ASP A 330 -42.59 15.34 -2.83
CA ASP A 330 -44.01 14.97 -2.79
C ASP A 330 -44.62 14.98 -1.36
N GLY A 331 -45.30 13.91 -0.99
CA GLY A 331 -45.96 13.76 0.31
C GLY A 331 -44.97 13.61 1.50
N ALA A 332 -43.67 13.43 1.26
CA ALA A 332 -42.66 13.36 2.28
C ALA A 332 -42.20 14.74 2.82
N VAL A 333 -42.48 15.80 2.04
CA VAL A 333 -42.17 17.18 2.42
C VAL A 333 -42.91 17.55 3.70
N GLY A 334 -42.20 18.09 4.70
CA GLY A 334 -42.73 18.43 6.02
C GLY A 334 -42.96 17.27 6.98
N LYS A 335 -42.63 16.03 6.56
CA LYS A 335 -42.77 14.81 7.37
C LYS A 335 -41.44 14.02 7.52
N THR A 336 -40.36 14.54 6.96
CA THR A 336 -39.01 13.97 7.02
C THR A 336 -38.11 14.85 7.87
N ILE A 337 -37.32 14.27 8.73
CA ILE A 337 -36.27 14.93 9.51
C ILE A 337 -34.95 14.76 8.76
N VAL A 338 -34.27 15.88 8.46
CA VAL A 338 -32.94 15.91 7.86
C VAL A 338 -32.06 16.73 8.76
N ASP A 339 -31.02 16.12 9.37
CA ASP A 339 -30.04 16.86 10.19
C ASP A 339 -28.74 16.04 10.42
N TYR A 340 -27.68 16.69 10.84
CA TYR A 340 -26.38 16.07 11.12
C TYR A 340 -25.73 15.34 9.95
N ASN A 341 -26.10 15.61 8.68
CA ASN A 341 -25.43 15.02 7.54
C ASN A 341 -24.21 15.86 7.09
N ASN A 342 -23.26 15.24 6.41
CA ASN A 342 -22.18 15.93 5.69
C ASN A 342 -22.29 15.58 4.21
N ALA A 343 -22.64 16.56 3.37
CA ALA A 343 -22.88 16.37 1.95
C ALA A 343 -21.94 17.22 1.10
N HIS A 344 -21.31 16.63 0.05
CA HIS A 344 -20.32 17.33 -0.75
C HIS A 344 -20.23 16.86 -2.20
N HIS A 345 -20.00 17.81 -3.13
CA HIS A 345 -19.65 17.55 -4.52
C HIS A 345 -18.22 17.98 -4.84
N TYR A 346 -17.38 17.06 -5.35
CA TYR A 346 -15.98 17.39 -5.73
C TYR A 346 -15.85 18.09 -7.10
N TYR A 347 -16.78 17.89 -8.02
CA TYR A 347 -16.60 18.21 -9.44
C TYR A 347 -17.55 19.31 -9.95
N ASN A 348 -18.35 19.90 -9.10
CA ASN A 348 -19.32 20.91 -9.53
C ASN A 348 -19.37 22.07 -8.54
N ASP A 349 -19.17 23.28 -9.04
CA ASP A 349 -19.36 24.52 -8.28
C ASP A 349 -20.85 24.83 -8.00
N SER A 350 -21.78 23.89 -8.32
CA SER A 350 -23.19 24.09 -8.04
C SER A 350 -23.49 23.88 -6.57
N PRO A 351 -23.93 24.91 -5.84
CA PRO A 351 -24.29 24.77 -4.44
C PRO A 351 -25.65 24.08 -4.24
N GLN A 352 -26.28 23.54 -5.30
CA GLN A 352 -27.62 22.97 -5.26
C GLN A 352 -27.58 21.45 -5.08
N ILE A 353 -27.14 21.01 -3.92
CA ILE A 353 -26.96 19.58 -3.57
C ILE A 353 -28.04 19.04 -2.64
N TYR A 354 -29.06 19.84 -2.34
CA TYR A 354 -30.28 19.45 -1.60
C TYR A 354 -31.52 19.65 -2.47
N ALA A 355 -32.61 18.97 -2.12
CA ALA A 355 -33.90 19.22 -2.71
C ALA A 355 -35.04 19.15 -1.67
N TRP A 356 -35.97 20.11 -1.76
CA TRP A 356 -37.25 20.16 -1.06
C TRP A 356 -38.33 20.42 -2.11
N ASN A 357 -38.80 19.37 -2.77
CA ASN A 357 -39.49 19.32 -4.07
C ASN A 357 -38.65 19.83 -5.24
N THR A 358 -37.79 20.81 -5.05
CA THR A 358 -36.91 21.40 -6.08
C THR A 358 -35.48 21.47 -5.58
N ARG A 359 -34.51 21.42 -6.50
CA ARG A 359 -33.09 21.55 -6.17
C ARG A 359 -32.78 22.91 -5.59
N MET A 360 -31.93 22.93 -4.56
CA MET A 360 -31.52 24.16 -3.88
C MET A 360 -30.21 23.99 -3.11
N SER A 361 -29.61 25.09 -2.68
CA SER A 361 -28.47 25.08 -1.76
C SER A 361 -28.89 24.65 -0.35
N LEU A 362 -27.94 24.23 0.49
CA LEU A 362 -28.19 23.95 1.91
C LEU A 362 -28.80 25.16 2.64
N ALA A 363 -28.34 26.37 2.34
CA ALA A 363 -28.91 27.58 2.94
C ALA A 363 -30.39 27.78 2.59
N ALA A 364 -30.76 27.57 1.32
CA ALA A 364 -32.15 27.63 0.87
C ALA A 364 -32.99 26.49 1.43
N PHE A 365 -32.41 25.26 1.55
CA PHE A 365 -33.07 24.10 2.16
C PHE A 365 -33.41 24.37 3.63
N ARG A 366 -32.46 24.94 4.40
CA ARG A 366 -32.72 25.35 5.79
C ARG A 366 -33.88 26.37 5.90
N ALA A 367 -33.88 27.36 5.01
CA ALA A 367 -34.91 28.38 5.03
C ALA A 367 -36.29 27.84 4.64
N ALA A 368 -36.37 26.91 3.69
CA ALA A 368 -37.63 26.35 3.19
C ALA A 368 -38.19 25.26 4.11
N SER A 369 -37.32 24.42 4.71
CA SER A 369 -37.73 23.26 5.46
C SER A 369 -37.72 23.46 6.99
N GLY A 370 -36.92 24.38 7.49
CA GLY A 370 -36.56 24.48 8.91
C GLY A 370 -35.69 23.34 9.42
N GLN A 371 -35.15 22.54 8.50
CA GLN A 371 -34.33 21.34 8.78
C GLN A 371 -32.82 21.61 8.56
N ALA A 372 -31.98 20.60 8.73
CA ALA A 372 -30.55 20.59 8.43
C ALA A 372 -29.73 21.67 9.14
N ALA A 373 -30.11 22.00 10.38
CA ALA A 373 -29.41 23.02 11.20
C ALA A 373 -27.93 22.68 11.41
N HIS A 374 -27.63 21.38 11.55
CA HIS A 374 -26.29 20.86 11.80
C HIS A 374 -25.67 20.16 10.57
N ASP A 375 -26.34 20.16 9.40
CA ASP A 375 -25.74 19.64 8.17
C ASP A 375 -24.56 20.51 7.73
N ARG A 376 -23.59 19.89 7.04
CA ARG A 376 -22.39 20.54 6.51
C ARG A 376 -22.22 20.26 5.03
N GLU A 377 -21.64 21.23 4.30
CA GLU A 377 -21.26 21.12 2.89
C GLU A 377 -19.74 21.17 2.75
N THR A 378 -19.05 20.22 3.33
CA THR A 378 -17.59 20.24 3.33
C THR A 378 -17.05 18.88 2.87
N GLY A 379 -16.19 18.89 1.85
CA GLY A 379 -15.52 17.69 1.37
C GLY A 379 -14.39 17.21 2.29
N GLN A 380 -14.23 17.83 3.45
CA GLN A 380 -13.16 17.51 4.37
C GLN A 380 -13.60 16.46 5.38
N ALA A 381 -12.87 15.34 5.43
CA ALA A 381 -13.10 14.30 6.40
C ALA A 381 -13.15 14.81 7.86
N PRO A 382 -12.32 15.78 8.29
CA PRO A 382 -12.37 16.31 9.66
C PRO A 382 -13.72 16.88 10.08
N ASP A 383 -14.53 17.37 9.15
CA ASP A 383 -15.86 17.94 9.47
C ASP A 383 -16.92 16.88 9.77
N SER A 384 -16.63 15.62 9.54
CA SER A 384 -17.48 14.49 9.94
C SER A 384 -17.09 13.93 11.29
N TYR A 385 -15.94 14.30 11.85
CA TYR A 385 -15.44 13.78 13.12
C TYR A 385 -16.21 14.39 14.30
N ASP A 386 -16.43 13.60 15.34
CA ASP A 386 -17.00 14.01 16.61
C ASP A 386 -18.26 14.90 16.48
N SER A 387 -19.12 14.59 15.52
CA SER A 387 -20.20 15.50 15.14
C SER A 387 -21.55 14.83 14.83
N ALA A 388 -21.70 13.52 15.09
CA ALA A 388 -22.97 12.83 14.86
C ALA A 388 -23.95 13.00 16.02
N ASN A 389 -25.25 12.88 15.71
CA ASN A 389 -26.31 12.80 16.70
C ASN A 389 -26.52 11.34 17.12
N SER A 390 -26.00 10.93 18.27
CA SER A 390 -26.18 9.57 18.80
C SER A 390 -27.58 9.30 19.37
N ALA A 391 -28.45 10.29 19.44
CA ALA A 391 -29.86 10.12 19.74
C ALA A 391 -30.74 9.94 18.50
N ALA A 392 -30.17 9.93 17.30
CA ALA A 392 -30.92 9.72 16.06
C ALA A 392 -31.58 8.34 16.01
N PRO A 393 -32.78 8.21 15.48
CA PRO A 393 -33.40 6.91 15.28
C PRO A 393 -32.48 5.94 14.51
N GLY A 394 -32.39 4.69 14.98
CA GLY A 394 -31.54 3.66 14.35
C GLY A 394 -30.04 3.88 14.48
N TYR A 395 -29.56 4.82 15.32
CA TYR A 395 -28.15 5.06 15.54
C TYR A 395 -27.41 3.80 16.01
N PRO A 396 -26.34 3.40 15.32
CA PRO A 396 -25.56 2.20 15.66
C PRO A 396 -24.47 2.51 16.69
N GLU A 397 -24.43 1.73 17.77
CA GLU A 397 -23.41 1.88 18.83
C GLU A 397 -21.99 1.60 18.36
N LEU A 398 -21.86 0.65 17.42
CA LEU A 398 -20.60 0.31 16.77
C LEU A 398 -20.59 0.86 15.35
N ASP A 399 -19.40 1.12 14.81
CA ASP A 399 -19.25 1.46 13.41
C ASP A 399 -19.37 0.21 12.49
N ARG A 400 -19.27 0.41 11.18
CA ARG A 400 -19.35 -0.67 10.19
C ARG A 400 -18.30 -1.77 10.40
N THR A 401 -17.14 -1.45 10.98
CA THR A 401 -16.03 -2.41 11.21
C THR A 401 -16.14 -3.11 12.56
N GLY A 402 -17.16 -2.78 13.37
CA GLY A 402 -17.35 -3.29 14.71
C GLY A 402 -16.56 -2.55 15.78
N GLN A 403 -16.03 -1.36 15.45
CA GLN A 403 -15.31 -0.51 16.40
C GLN A 403 -16.28 0.32 17.23
N GLN A 404 -15.94 0.56 18.50
CA GLN A 404 -16.66 1.50 19.34
C GLN A 404 -16.43 2.93 18.86
N ARG A 405 -17.37 3.82 19.17
CA ARG A 405 -17.21 5.26 18.95
C ARG A 405 -16.15 5.80 19.91
N ILE A 406 -15.22 6.61 19.38
CA ILE A 406 -14.01 7.06 20.10
C ILE A 406 -13.84 8.55 19.93
N ASP A 407 -13.72 9.24 21.07
CA ASP A 407 -13.43 10.67 21.16
C ASP A 407 -12.05 10.99 20.58
N ASP A 408 -11.98 11.93 19.62
CA ASP A 408 -10.73 12.55 19.20
C ASP A 408 -10.49 13.84 19.97
N PRO A 409 -9.65 13.86 21.01
CA PRO A 409 -9.47 15.03 21.87
C PRO A 409 -8.90 16.26 21.16
N THR A 410 -8.55 16.16 19.89
CA THR A 410 -8.05 17.27 19.07
C THR A 410 -9.14 17.90 18.21
N VAL A 411 -10.35 17.32 18.19
CA VAL A 411 -11.53 17.81 17.48
C VAL A 411 -12.61 18.20 18.51
N PRO A 412 -13.27 19.33 18.35
CA PRO A 412 -14.38 19.69 19.24
C PRO A 412 -15.57 18.73 19.08
N ASN A 413 -16.11 18.20 20.19
CA ASN A 413 -17.32 17.40 20.19
C ASN A 413 -18.53 18.26 19.88
N THR A 414 -19.02 18.20 18.63
CA THR A 414 -20.15 18.98 18.12
C THR A 414 -21.38 18.12 17.84
N GLY A 415 -21.32 16.84 18.21
CA GLY A 415 -22.44 15.91 18.12
C GLY A 415 -23.50 16.14 19.17
N ALA A 416 -24.57 15.34 19.10
CA ALA A 416 -25.66 15.38 20.07
C ALA A 416 -25.96 13.97 20.64
N GLY A 417 -26.81 13.93 21.70
CA GLY A 417 -27.18 12.69 22.35
C GLY A 417 -26.17 12.23 23.41
N PRO A 418 -26.27 10.96 23.87
CA PRO A 418 -25.39 10.42 24.92
C PRO A 418 -23.91 10.35 24.54
N VAL A 419 -23.58 10.15 23.25
CA VAL A 419 -22.23 10.08 22.71
C VAL A 419 -22.05 11.25 21.74
N THR A 420 -21.43 12.34 22.23
CA THR A 420 -21.28 13.59 21.46
C THR A 420 -20.06 13.59 20.53
N TYR A 421 -19.24 12.56 20.61
CA TYR A 421 -17.98 12.39 19.87
C TYR A 421 -18.03 11.31 18.78
N ALA A 422 -19.23 10.83 18.43
CA ALA A 422 -19.34 9.87 17.32
C ALA A 422 -19.15 10.55 15.97
N ASP A 423 -18.53 9.86 15.03
CA ASP A 423 -18.38 10.31 13.66
C ASP A 423 -19.68 10.14 12.84
N ARG A 424 -19.87 11.02 11.86
CA ARG A 424 -20.86 10.82 10.80
C ARG A 424 -20.35 9.79 9.81
N GLY A 425 -21.29 9.10 9.16
CA GLY A 425 -20.95 8.07 8.18
C GLY A 425 -20.78 6.68 8.79
N ALA A 426 -20.38 5.74 7.93
CA ALA A 426 -20.38 4.31 8.24
C ALA A 426 -19.17 3.86 9.08
N VAL A 427 -18.11 4.66 9.14
CA VAL A 427 -16.84 4.28 9.78
C VAL A 427 -16.43 5.35 10.79
N GLU A 428 -16.06 4.90 11.96
CA GLU A 428 -15.40 5.73 12.96
C GLU A 428 -13.94 5.96 12.59
N THR A 429 -13.51 7.20 12.52
CA THR A 429 -12.16 7.54 12.11
C THR A 429 -11.21 7.44 13.29
N ILE A 430 -10.37 6.44 13.26
CA ILE A 430 -9.33 6.24 14.27
C ILE A 430 -8.02 6.76 13.71
N ARG A 431 -7.52 7.88 14.25
CA ARG A 431 -6.20 8.38 13.89
C ARG A 431 -5.13 7.57 14.61
N THR A 432 -4.32 6.87 13.84
CA THR A 432 -3.09 6.22 14.31
C THR A 432 -1.90 7.17 14.12
N PRO A 433 -0.78 6.97 14.82
CA PRO A 433 0.44 7.74 14.57
C PRO A 433 0.85 7.70 13.09
N VAL A 434 1.31 8.82 12.55
CA VAL A 434 1.85 8.88 11.18
C VAL A 434 3.37 8.81 11.25
N VAL A 435 3.94 7.76 10.69
CA VAL A 435 5.39 7.52 10.68
C VAL A 435 6.03 8.30 9.54
N ARG A 436 6.90 9.26 9.88
CA ARG A 436 7.77 9.99 8.97
C ARG A 436 9.18 9.95 9.51
N PHE A 437 10.15 9.65 8.66
CA PHE A 437 11.55 9.61 9.08
C PHE A 437 12.48 9.93 7.91
N ASP A 438 13.65 10.41 8.28
CA ASP A 438 14.80 10.59 7.40
C ASP A 438 15.90 9.60 7.76
N ILE A 439 16.73 9.24 6.77
CA ILE A 439 17.80 8.25 6.89
C ILE A 439 19.11 8.92 6.55
N GLY A 440 20.06 8.91 7.48
CA GLY A 440 21.46 9.26 7.26
C GLY A 440 22.32 8.01 7.14
N LEU A 441 22.93 7.78 5.96
CA LEU A 441 23.86 6.67 5.74
C LEU A 441 25.32 7.16 5.83
N ASN A 442 26.19 6.38 6.48
CA ASN A 442 27.63 6.55 6.47
C ASN A 442 28.29 5.23 6.10
N LEU A 443 28.82 5.15 4.87
CA LEU A 443 29.43 3.93 4.34
C LEU A 443 30.86 3.70 4.88
N GLU A 444 31.51 4.71 5.44
CA GLU A 444 32.87 4.58 5.97
C GLU A 444 32.89 3.67 7.20
N ASN A 445 31.93 3.81 8.09
CA ASN A 445 31.78 2.98 9.29
C ASN A 445 30.55 2.04 9.23
N ARG A 446 29.87 1.97 8.08
CA ARG A 446 28.67 1.17 7.85
C ARG A 446 27.56 1.47 8.84
N SER A 447 27.33 2.73 9.15
CA SER A 447 26.28 3.12 10.08
C SER A 447 25.07 3.76 9.38
N VAL A 448 23.93 3.64 10.03
CA VAL A 448 22.70 4.34 9.70
C VAL A 448 22.22 5.14 10.91
N THR A 449 21.74 6.34 10.66
CA THR A 449 20.95 7.11 11.64
C THR A 449 19.56 7.31 11.07
N VAL A 450 18.55 6.99 11.85
CA VAL A 450 17.14 7.17 11.50
C VAL A 450 16.56 8.24 12.42
N ASP A 451 16.04 9.31 11.83
CA ASP A 451 15.39 10.41 12.55
C ASP A 451 13.89 10.42 12.23
N ALA A 452 13.09 9.97 13.17
CA ALA A 452 11.63 9.92 13.08
C ALA A 452 10.93 11.13 13.76
N SER A 453 11.65 12.24 14.01
CA SER A 453 11.12 13.44 14.70
C SER A 453 9.98 14.11 13.94
N ALA A 454 9.88 13.92 12.62
CA ALA A 454 8.80 14.45 11.78
C ALA A 454 7.50 13.65 11.90
N SER A 455 7.47 12.56 12.67
CA SER A 455 6.27 11.77 12.89
C SER A 455 5.27 12.51 13.78
N THR A 456 3.98 12.27 13.50
CA THR A 456 2.90 12.91 14.28
C THR A 456 2.12 11.87 15.09
N PRO A 457 1.63 12.23 16.28
CA PRO A 457 0.79 11.34 17.07
C PRO A 457 -0.55 11.04 16.36
N GLY A 458 -1.20 9.97 16.80
CA GLY A 458 -2.60 9.67 16.50
C GLY A 458 -3.55 10.39 17.45
N LEU A 459 -4.50 9.67 18.02
CA LEU A 459 -5.42 10.18 19.05
C LEU A 459 -4.71 10.43 20.39
N ALA A 460 -3.61 9.75 20.66
CA ALA A 460 -2.86 9.83 21.90
C ALA A 460 -1.38 10.20 21.62
N PRO A 461 -0.68 10.84 22.59
CA PRO A 461 0.73 11.13 22.45
C PRO A 461 1.57 9.88 22.13
N ILE A 462 2.68 10.06 21.42
CA ILE A 462 3.61 8.97 21.12
C ILE A 462 4.26 8.50 22.42
N ALA A 463 4.15 7.20 22.71
CA ALA A 463 4.76 6.54 23.86
C ALA A 463 6.14 5.98 23.52
N SER A 464 6.32 5.39 22.35
CA SER A 464 7.57 4.74 21.96
C SER A 464 7.79 4.67 20.47
N TYR A 465 9.07 4.60 20.10
CA TYR A 465 9.60 4.31 18.78
C TYR A 465 10.35 2.98 18.84
N GLU A 466 10.01 2.06 17.95
CA GLU A 466 10.71 0.80 17.75
C GLU A 466 11.39 0.84 16.38
N PHE A 467 12.72 0.70 16.37
CA PHE A 467 13.56 0.69 15.17
C PHE A 467 14.09 -0.71 14.96
N SER A 468 13.70 -1.37 13.87
CA SER A 468 14.30 -2.61 13.40
C SER A 468 15.21 -2.32 12.22
N PHE A 469 16.47 -2.76 12.30
CA PHE A 469 17.49 -2.41 11.32
C PHE A 469 17.66 -3.45 10.20
N GLY A 470 16.87 -4.54 10.23
CA GLY A 470 16.87 -5.55 9.16
C GLY A 470 17.95 -6.64 9.31
N ASP A 471 18.82 -6.54 10.32
CA ASP A 471 19.85 -7.53 10.66
C ASP A 471 19.54 -8.28 11.98
N ASN A 472 18.27 -8.31 12.39
CA ASN A 472 17.73 -8.76 13.68
C ASN A 472 18.02 -7.83 14.88
N SER A 473 18.65 -6.69 14.66
CA SER A 473 18.82 -5.67 15.70
C SER A 473 17.55 -4.84 15.80
N VAL A 474 17.03 -4.70 17.03
CA VAL A 474 15.83 -3.90 17.35
C VAL A 474 16.10 -3.02 18.54
N VAL A 475 15.72 -1.76 18.46
CA VAL A 475 15.81 -0.78 19.56
C VAL A 475 14.43 -0.18 19.79
N THR A 476 13.93 -0.25 21.04
CA THR A 476 12.69 0.41 21.45
C THR A 476 13.01 1.48 22.48
N GLN A 477 12.57 2.71 22.26
CA GLN A 477 12.87 3.88 23.09
C GLN A 477 11.79 4.97 22.98
N ALA A 478 11.82 5.93 23.90
CA ALA A 478 10.91 7.08 23.87
C ALA A 478 11.36 8.18 22.87
N GLY A 479 12.66 8.23 22.55
CA GLY A 479 13.21 9.24 21.64
C GLY A 479 13.03 8.86 20.17
N PRO A 480 12.88 9.85 19.27
CA PRO A 480 12.60 9.60 17.86
C PRO A 480 13.85 9.28 17.00
N ILE A 481 15.06 9.33 17.56
CA ILE A 481 16.31 9.15 16.80
C ILE A 481 17.05 7.91 17.28
N ALA A 482 17.43 7.03 16.35
CA ALA A 482 18.25 5.86 16.63
C ALA A 482 19.36 5.72 15.60
N SER A 483 20.50 5.13 16.03
CA SER A 483 21.62 4.82 15.15
C SER A 483 22.03 3.36 15.30
N HIS A 484 22.52 2.78 14.21
CA HIS A 484 22.99 1.40 14.17
C HIS A 484 24.21 1.25 13.27
N THR A 485 25.09 0.29 13.58
CA THR A 485 26.26 -0.04 12.78
C THR A 485 26.20 -1.49 12.34
N TYR A 486 26.24 -1.72 11.02
CA TYR A 486 26.17 -3.03 10.43
C TYR A 486 27.53 -3.74 10.41
N THR A 487 27.54 -5.00 10.77
CA THR A 487 28.75 -5.84 10.71
C THR A 487 29.10 -6.16 9.25
N ASN A 488 28.13 -6.54 8.45
CA ASN A 488 28.29 -6.95 7.07
C ASN A 488 27.78 -5.88 6.09
N PRO A 489 28.44 -5.72 4.94
CA PRO A 489 27.84 -4.98 3.84
C PRO A 489 26.73 -5.81 3.19
N ASP A 490 25.51 -5.25 3.12
CA ASP A 490 24.35 -5.93 2.52
C ASP A 490 23.23 -4.92 2.24
N HIS A 491 22.10 -5.43 1.74
CA HIS A 491 20.84 -4.73 1.64
C HIS A 491 19.99 -5.05 2.87
N TYR A 492 19.41 -4.02 3.48
CA TYR A 492 18.62 -4.15 4.70
C TYR A 492 17.27 -3.47 4.54
N THR A 493 16.24 -4.00 5.19
CA THR A 493 14.93 -3.34 5.30
C THR A 493 14.78 -2.76 6.70
N LEU A 494 14.79 -1.45 6.80
CA LEU A 494 14.46 -0.73 8.01
C LEU A 494 12.96 -0.80 8.26
N SER A 495 12.55 -0.97 9.52
CA SER A 495 11.16 -0.90 9.95
C SER A 495 11.06 0.00 11.18
N ILE A 496 10.26 1.03 11.10
CA ILE A 496 10.01 1.94 12.23
C ILE A 496 8.54 1.81 12.62
N ARG A 497 8.30 1.37 13.86
CA ARG A 497 6.99 1.30 14.47
C ARG A 497 6.86 2.36 15.54
N ILE A 498 5.80 3.17 15.45
CA ILE A 498 5.48 4.19 16.44
C ILE A 498 4.22 3.77 17.17
N THR A 499 4.26 3.78 18.49
CA THR A 499 3.14 3.39 19.35
C THR A 499 2.71 4.57 20.22
N GLY A 500 1.42 4.87 20.22
CA GLY A 500 0.81 5.86 21.11
C GLY A 500 0.62 5.33 22.52
N THR A 501 0.35 6.23 23.49
CA THR A 501 0.06 5.85 24.88
C THR A 501 -1.24 5.04 25.03
N ASP A 502 -2.08 5.04 24.01
CA ASP A 502 -3.30 4.23 23.89
C ASP A 502 -3.06 2.83 23.30
N GLY A 503 -1.80 2.48 23.01
CA GLY A 503 -1.39 1.19 22.43
C GLY A 503 -1.56 1.08 20.93
N ARG A 504 -2.14 2.07 20.26
CA ARG A 504 -2.25 2.08 18.79
C ARG A 504 -0.90 2.33 18.15
N SER A 505 -0.60 1.66 17.06
CA SER A 505 0.69 1.77 16.40
C SER A 505 0.57 1.78 14.89
N THR A 506 1.55 2.41 14.25
CA THR A 506 1.76 2.37 12.80
C THR A 506 3.20 2.00 12.52
N THR A 507 3.42 1.23 11.47
CA THR A 507 4.75 0.81 11.01
C THR A 507 4.97 1.29 9.59
N ARG A 508 6.18 1.79 9.31
CA ARG A 508 6.65 2.11 7.96
C ARG A 508 8.00 1.45 7.72
N THR A 509 8.19 0.91 6.54
CA THR A 509 9.44 0.26 6.11
C THR A 509 10.13 1.05 5.01
N GLU A 510 11.45 0.95 4.94
CA GLU A 510 12.28 1.52 3.87
C GLU A 510 13.50 0.62 3.63
N ASP A 511 13.82 0.34 2.38
CA ASP A 511 15.01 -0.44 2.03
C ASP A 511 16.23 0.46 1.94
N ILE A 512 17.34 -0.01 2.47
CA ILE A 512 18.64 0.65 2.38
C ILE A 512 19.72 -0.30 1.86
N SER A 513 20.78 0.26 1.33
CA SER A 513 21.98 -0.51 0.98
C SER A 513 23.17 0.02 1.75
N VAL A 514 23.83 -0.86 2.51
CA VAL A 514 25.08 -0.57 3.22
C VAL A 514 26.17 -1.46 2.62
N LEU A 515 26.61 -1.09 1.41
CA LEU A 515 27.51 -1.91 0.61
C LEU A 515 28.99 -1.57 0.89
N ARG A 516 29.89 -2.40 0.37
CA ARG A 516 31.32 -2.27 0.56
C ARG A 516 31.88 -1.06 -0.23
N ARG A 517 32.37 -0.07 0.49
CA ARG A 517 33.11 1.05 -0.09
C ARG A 517 34.48 0.58 -0.56
N THR A 518 34.89 0.94 -1.78
CA THR A 518 36.18 0.62 -2.37
C THR A 518 37.15 1.80 -2.39
N GLY A 519 36.63 3.03 -2.29
CA GLY A 519 37.45 4.26 -2.23
C GLY A 519 36.57 5.51 -2.26
N THR A 520 37.21 6.68 -2.15
CA THR A 520 36.57 7.98 -2.39
C THR A 520 37.19 8.62 -3.63
N VAL A 521 36.35 9.10 -4.53
CA VAL A 521 36.77 9.62 -5.83
C VAL A 521 36.14 10.99 -6.12
N GLY A 522 36.84 11.78 -6.91
CA GLY A 522 36.30 12.88 -7.68
C GLY A 522 36.23 12.48 -9.16
N LEU A 523 35.11 12.83 -9.81
CA LEU A 523 34.93 12.62 -11.25
C LEU A 523 35.08 13.95 -11.97
N ARG A 524 36.14 14.09 -12.82
CA ARG A 524 36.41 15.31 -13.58
C ARG A 524 35.95 15.11 -15.02
N ALA A 525 34.93 15.83 -15.47
CA ALA A 525 34.45 15.75 -16.85
C ALA A 525 35.49 16.24 -17.86
N LEU A 526 35.69 15.50 -18.95
CA LEU A 526 36.58 15.95 -20.02
C LEU A 526 35.97 17.07 -20.88
N SER A 527 34.65 17.18 -20.92
CA SER A 527 33.90 18.20 -21.67
C SER A 527 34.27 19.64 -21.29
N ASN A 528 34.48 19.90 -19.98
CA ASN A 528 34.75 21.24 -19.44
C ASN A 528 35.88 21.29 -18.39
N ARG A 529 36.44 20.14 -18.07
CA ARG A 529 37.53 20.00 -17.07
C ARG A 529 37.12 20.37 -15.66
N ARG A 530 35.84 20.28 -15.30
CA ARG A 530 35.33 20.51 -13.95
C ARG A 530 34.90 19.22 -13.28
N TYR A 531 34.95 19.22 -11.95
CA TYR A 531 34.48 18.11 -11.16
C TYR A 531 32.96 18.10 -11.08
N VAL A 532 32.40 16.89 -11.12
CA VAL A 532 30.99 16.62 -10.89
C VAL A 532 30.66 16.88 -9.43
N SER A 533 29.63 17.65 -9.16
CA SER A 533 29.15 17.96 -7.82
C SER A 533 27.66 17.71 -7.64
N TYR A 534 27.28 17.49 -6.40
CA TYR A 534 25.89 17.50 -5.97
C TYR A 534 25.36 18.92 -5.86
N GLU A 535 24.16 19.17 -6.36
CA GLU A 535 23.47 20.45 -6.28
C GLU A 535 22.11 20.35 -5.60
N THR A 536 21.58 21.47 -5.13
CA THR A 536 20.24 21.55 -4.52
C THR A 536 19.20 20.92 -5.41
N GLY A 537 18.35 20.08 -4.83
CA GLY A 537 17.36 19.32 -5.59
C GLY A 537 17.84 17.94 -6.06
N GLY A 538 19.06 17.55 -5.72
CA GLY A 538 19.57 16.18 -5.94
C GLY A 538 20.26 15.96 -7.27
N VAL A 539 20.32 16.94 -8.16
CA VAL A 539 20.95 16.80 -9.49
C VAL A 539 22.48 16.89 -9.39
N LEU A 540 23.16 16.32 -10.36
CA LEU A 540 24.61 16.40 -10.48
C LEU A 540 25.00 17.31 -11.64
N LEU A 541 25.96 18.22 -11.39
CA LEU A 541 26.49 19.17 -12.38
C LEU A 541 28.04 19.07 -12.46
N PRO A 542 28.65 19.14 -13.66
CA PRO A 542 30.12 19.23 -13.81
C PRO A 542 30.57 20.69 -13.70
N ASN A 543 30.53 21.30 -12.51
CA ASN A 543 30.68 22.74 -12.31
C ASN A 543 31.79 23.14 -11.31
N GLN A 544 32.40 22.20 -10.56
CA GLN A 544 33.40 22.51 -9.54
C GLN A 544 34.83 22.53 -10.09
N ALA A 545 35.61 23.54 -9.69
CA ALA A 545 37.03 23.60 -10.06
C ALA A 545 37.87 22.58 -9.27
N GLU A 546 37.48 22.30 -8.03
CA GLU A 546 38.17 21.39 -7.10
C GLU A 546 37.15 20.36 -6.55
N PRO A 547 37.61 19.16 -6.15
CA PRO A 547 36.72 18.16 -5.58
C PRO A 547 36.42 18.46 -4.09
N SER A 548 35.69 19.56 -3.86
CA SER A 548 35.19 19.92 -2.54
C SER A 548 34.24 18.83 -2.01
N THR A 549 33.76 18.94 -0.79
CA THR A 549 32.88 17.94 -0.16
C THR A 549 31.68 17.58 -1.02
N ILE A 550 31.11 18.56 -1.75
CA ILE A 550 29.95 18.33 -2.65
C ILE A 550 30.33 17.59 -3.94
N ALA A 551 31.61 17.47 -4.27
CA ALA A 551 32.11 16.78 -5.46
C ALA A 551 32.86 15.48 -5.11
N GLN A 552 32.67 14.95 -3.89
CA GLN A 552 33.23 13.69 -3.43
C GLN A 552 32.20 12.58 -3.42
N PHE A 553 32.59 11.47 -4.04
CA PHE A 553 31.76 10.28 -4.11
C PHE A 553 32.51 9.07 -3.55
N ASP A 554 31.86 8.29 -2.71
CA ASP A 554 32.38 6.97 -2.38
C ASP A 554 32.04 6.02 -3.53
N LEU A 555 33.06 5.32 -4.01
CA LEU A 555 32.91 4.25 -4.97
C LEU A 555 32.55 2.97 -4.22
N VAL A 556 31.46 2.33 -4.63
CA VAL A 556 30.86 1.22 -3.92
C VAL A 556 30.78 0.01 -4.85
N ASP A 557 31.14 -1.15 -4.34
CA ASP A 557 30.97 -2.43 -5.04
C ASP A 557 29.50 -2.81 -5.06
N ALA A 558 28.90 -2.80 -6.25
CA ALA A 558 27.49 -3.14 -6.46
C ALA A 558 27.26 -4.58 -6.95
N GLY A 559 28.32 -5.42 -6.91
CA GLY A 559 28.28 -6.79 -7.41
C GLY A 559 28.40 -6.90 -8.93
N ASP A 560 28.69 -8.10 -9.43
CA ASP A 560 28.78 -8.44 -10.86
C ASP A 560 29.73 -7.53 -11.67
N GLY A 561 30.79 -7.01 -11.03
CA GLY A 561 31.73 -6.07 -11.68
C GLY A 561 31.16 -4.66 -11.90
N ARG A 562 30.02 -4.33 -11.31
CA ARG A 562 29.39 -3.01 -11.36
C ARG A 562 29.76 -2.18 -10.14
N VAL A 563 29.57 -0.88 -10.27
CA VAL A 563 29.78 0.09 -9.21
C VAL A 563 28.53 0.91 -8.96
N ALA A 564 28.40 1.39 -7.73
CA ALA A 564 27.52 2.48 -7.38
C ALA A 564 28.35 3.68 -6.88
N LEU A 565 27.86 4.87 -7.05
CA LEU A 565 28.43 6.11 -6.53
C LEU A 565 27.57 6.60 -5.36
N PHE A 566 28.21 6.92 -4.24
CA PHE A 566 27.52 7.47 -3.09
C PHE A 566 28.01 8.90 -2.83
N SER A 567 27.13 9.87 -2.95
CA SER A 567 27.44 11.27 -2.68
C SER A 567 27.63 11.50 -1.19
N ARG A 568 28.85 11.89 -0.78
CA ARG A 568 29.18 12.21 0.62
C ARG A 568 28.48 13.46 1.13
N ALA A 569 28.11 14.37 0.22
CA ALA A 569 27.44 15.63 0.55
C ALA A 569 26.05 15.42 1.13
N VAL A 570 25.30 14.45 0.61
CA VAL A 570 23.90 14.25 0.96
C VAL A 570 23.62 12.88 1.58
N GLY A 571 24.61 11.96 1.60
CA GLY A 571 24.43 10.62 2.13
C GLY A 571 23.46 9.78 1.30
N ARG A 572 23.53 9.89 -0.04
CA ARG A 572 22.61 9.20 -0.97
C ARG A 572 23.39 8.61 -2.14
N TYR A 573 22.86 7.49 -2.65
CA TYR A 573 23.36 6.90 -3.89
C TYR A 573 22.94 7.72 -5.10
N VAL A 574 23.86 7.78 -6.07
CA VAL A 574 23.67 8.37 -7.39
C VAL A 574 22.98 7.33 -8.27
N GLY A 575 21.92 7.74 -8.94
CA GLY A 575 21.17 6.89 -9.85
C GLY A 575 20.42 7.72 -10.88
N LEU A 576 19.61 7.05 -11.70
CA LEU A 576 18.71 7.73 -12.61
C LEU A 576 17.41 8.09 -11.90
N SER A 577 16.86 9.25 -12.22
CA SER A 577 15.62 9.77 -11.69
C SER A 577 14.45 8.82 -11.97
N GLU A 578 13.61 8.57 -10.98
CA GLU A 578 12.39 7.76 -11.12
C GLU A 578 11.33 8.43 -12.02
N PHE A 579 11.44 9.75 -12.26
CA PHE A 579 10.45 10.49 -13.05
C PHE A 579 10.69 10.38 -14.56
N ASP A 580 11.96 10.39 -15.01
CA ASP A 580 12.31 10.43 -16.44
C ASP A 580 13.26 9.31 -16.87
N ALA A 581 13.79 8.55 -15.92
CA ALA A 581 14.79 7.49 -16.10
C ALA A 581 16.05 7.92 -16.88
N VAL A 582 16.34 9.22 -16.96
CA VAL A 582 17.43 9.81 -17.72
C VAL A 582 18.30 10.72 -16.87
N THR A 583 17.71 11.63 -16.09
CA THR A 583 18.46 12.59 -15.25
C THR A 583 19.21 11.89 -14.13
N VAL A 584 20.50 12.22 -13.97
CA VAL A 584 21.36 11.65 -12.92
C VAL A 584 21.17 12.45 -11.63
N VAL A 585 20.74 11.77 -10.57
CA VAL A 585 20.41 12.36 -9.26
C VAL A 585 21.02 11.58 -8.11
N ALA A 586 21.33 12.25 -7.00
CA ALA A 586 21.75 11.62 -5.75
C ALA A 586 20.60 11.68 -4.72
N ARG A 587 19.72 10.70 -4.69
CA ARG A 587 18.51 10.67 -3.84
C ARG A 587 18.24 9.33 -3.18
N SER A 588 18.80 8.22 -3.67
CA SER A 588 18.45 6.88 -3.24
C SER A 588 19.15 6.47 -1.93
N THR A 589 18.44 5.78 -1.06
CA THR A 589 18.99 5.09 0.12
C THR A 589 19.44 3.68 -0.19
N ARG A 590 19.10 3.15 -1.37
CA ARG A 590 19.36 1.78 -1.79
C ARG A 590 19.99 1.72 -3.19
N VAL A 591 20.61 0.59 -3.49
CA VAL A 591 21.22 0.31 -4.81
C VAL A 591 20.36 -0.74 -5.54
N ARG A 592 19.70 -0.31 -6.59
CA ARG A 592 18.95 -1.13 -7.56
C ARG A 592 19.59 -0.94 -8.94
N SER A 593 18.99 -1.43 -9.98
CA SER A 593 19.48 -1.23 -11.37
C SER A 593 19.69 0.23 -11.77
N GLN A 594 18.92 1.15 -11.19
CA GLN A 594 19.03 2.60 -11.45
C GLN A 594 20.29 3.24 -10.87
N GLU A 595 20.80 2.68 -9.78
CA GLU A 595 22.01 3.15 -9.07
C GLU A 595 23.27 2.38 -9.46
N GLN A 596 23.18 1.41 -10.39
CA GLN A 596 24.30 0.60 -10.84
C GLN A 596 24.86 1.09 -12.17
N PHE A 597 26.18 1.16 -12.24
CA PHE A 597 26.92 1.57 -13.43
C PHE A 597 28.00 0.56 -13.78
N THR A 598 28.17 0.32 -15.07
CA THR A 598 29.35 -0.36 -15.60
C THR A 598 30.41 0.68 -15.91
N GLN A 599 31.61 0.47 -15.36
CA GLN A 599 32.76 1.31 -15.67
C GLN A 599 33.42 0.86 -16.98
N VAL A 600 33.47 1.73 -17.97
CA VAL A 600 34.15 1.49 -19.24
C VAL A 600 35.46 2.31 -19.26
N ARG A 601 36.60 1.65 -19.23
CA ARG A 601 37.93 2.30 -19.36
C ARG A 601 38.24 2.54 -20.82
N ASN A 602 38.42 3.79 -21.19
CA ASN A 602 38.75 4.20 -22.55
C ASN A 602 40.26 4.10 -22.81
N SER A 603 40.64 3.97 -24.07
CA SER A 603 42.05 3.86 -24.50
C SER A 603 42.87 5.13 -24.17
N ASP A 604 42.22 6.29 -24.03
CA ASP A 604 42.83 7.57 -23.67
C ASP A 604 43.03 7.77 -22.16
N GLY A 605 42.74 6.74 -21.34
CA GLY A 605 42.86 6.76 -19.90
C GLY A 605 41.64 7.33 -19.17
N SER A 606 40.62 7.80 -19.88
CA SER A 606 39.38 8.26 -19.26
C SER A 606 38.46 7.09 -18.87
N LEU A 607 37.44 7.39 -18.09
CA LEU A 607 36.37 6.50 -17.65
C LEU A 607 35.06 6.96 -18.21
N SER A 608 34.20 6.03 -18.64
CA SER A 608 32.78 6.28 -18.92
C SER A 608 31.93 5.41 -18.02
N LEU A 609 30.76 5.92 -17.64
CA LEU A 609 29.78 5.23 -16.80
C LEU A 609 28.56 4.87 -17.63
N GLN A 610 28.29 3.59 -17.79
CA GLN A 610 27.09 3.12 -18.47
C GLN A 610 26.05 2.71 -17.43
N ALA A 611 24.86 3.34 -17.45
CA ALA A 611 23.77 3.01 -16.55
C ALA A 611 23.19 1.63 -16.88
N MET A 612 22.99 0.80 -15.87
CA MET A 612 22.53 -0.57 -16.04
C MET A 612 21.11 -0.67 -16.63
N ASN A 613 20.18 0.16 -16.15
CA ASN A 613 18.77 0.05 -16.54
C ASN A 613 18.45 0.56 -17.94
N THR A 614 19.27 1.48 -18.51
CA THR A 614 19.06 2.06 -19.85
C THR A 614 20.11 1.64 -20.87
N ALA A 615 21.24 1.10 -20.41
CA ALA A 615 22.44 0.84 -21.21
C ALA A 615 23.00 2.10 -21.90
N GLN A 616 22.61 3.31 -21.43
CA GLN A 616 23.10 4.59 -21.93
C GLN A 616 24.27 5.09 -21.08
N TYR A 617 25.15 5.88 -21.72
CA TYR A 617 26.30 6.50 -21.04
C TYR A 617 25.92 7.81 -20.38
N VAL A 618 26.49 8.04 -19.20
CA VAL A 618 26.33 9.29 -18.45
C VAL A 618 27.06 10.41 -19.19
N THR A 619 26.35 11.49 -19.47
CA THR A 619 26.78 12.65 -20.25
C THR A 619 26.92 13.89 -19.35
N ALA A 620 28.03 14.58 -19.47
CA ALA A 620 28.34 15.83 -18.76
C ALA A 620 28.32 17.03 -19.71
N ASP A 621 27.38 17.96 -19.49
CA ASP A 621 27.25 19.20 -20.28
C ASP A 621 28.54 20.03 -20.28
N PRO A 622 29.04 20.48 -21.45
CA PRO A 622 30.22 21.33 -21.53
C PRO A 622 30.09 22.70 -20.84
N GLY A 623 28.87 23.24 -20.78
CA GLY A 623 28.59 24.48 -20.05
C GLY A 623 28.63 24.34 -18.54
N GLY A 624 28.48 23.12 -18.03
CA GLY A 624 28.44 22.82 -16.58
C GLY A 624 27.20 23.36 -15.88
N THR A 625 26.16 23.68 -16.61
CA THR A 625 24.93 24.30 -16.11
C THR A 625 23.70 23.39 -16.22
N LEU A 626 23.77 22.35 -17.04
CA LEU A 626 22.71 21.37 -17.20
C LEU A 626 22.99 20.13 -16.35
N ALA A 627 21.93 19.57 -15.79
CA ALA A 627 22.00 18.32 -15.05
C ALA A 627 22.59 17.20 -15.92
N MET A 628 23.46 16.39 -15.35
CA MET A 628 23.97 15.20 -16.01
C MET A 628 22.84 14.25 -16.35
N SER A 629 22.95 13.55 -17.47
CA SER A 629 21.95 12.60 -17.95
C SER A 629 22.59 11.32 -18.49
N ALA A 630 21.91 10.18 -18.38
CA ALA A 630 22.31 8.94 -19.06
C ALA A 630 21.48 8.80 -20.35
N SER A 631 21.92 9.49 -21.40
CA SER A 631 21.16 9.65 -22.64
C SER A 631 21.92 9.32 -23.92
N SER A 632 23.23 9.05 -23.83
CA SER A 632 24.06 8.78 -25.01
C SER A 632 24.26 7.28 -25.26
N PRO A 633 24.00 6.75 -26.46
CA PRO A 633 24.31 5.37 -26.79
C PRO A 633 25.80 5.14 -27.12
N THR A 634 26.61 6.21 -27.25
CA THR A 634 28.02 6.16 -27.65
C THR A 634 28.89 7.00 -26.73
N ILE A 635 30.18 6.68 -26.70
CA ILE A 635 31.16 7.42 -25.90
C ILE A 635 31.86 8.46 -26.76
N ASN A 636 31.61 9.73 -26.50
CA ASN A 636 32.29 10.90 -27.05
C ASN A 636 33.01 11.65 -25.91
N THR A 637 33.38 12.90 -26.10
CA THR A 637 34.06 13.70 -25.07
C THR A 637 33.17 13.97 -23.85
N TRP A 638 31.87 14.09 -24.03
CA TRP A 638 30.91 14.42 -22.96
C TRP A 638 30.63 13.22 -22.02
N GLU A 639 30.87 12.00 -22.48
CA GLU A 639 30.69 10.76 -21.70
C GLU A 639 32.00 10.33 -21.01
N LYS A 640 33.05 11.14 -21.07
CA LYS A 640 34.38 10.82 -20.53
C LYS A 640 34.72 11.60 -19.27
N PHE A 641 35.19 10.90 -18.28
CA PHE A 641 35.61 11.44 -16.98
C PHE A 641 37.03 10.99 -16.62
N LEU A 642 37.77 11.82 -15.94
CA LEU A 642 38.99 11.41 -15.22
C LEU A 642 38.59 11.09 -13.78
N GLN A 643 38.93 9.89 -13.33
CA GLN A 643 38.76 9.48 -11.94
C GLN A 643 40.01 9.85 -11.13
N VAL A 644 39.80 10.66 -10.10
CA VAL A 644 40.87 11.07 -9.18
C VAL A 644 40.54 10.44 -7.81
N ASN A 645 41.44 9.64 -7.31
CA ASN A 645 41.30 9.05 -5.98
C ASN A 645 41.66 10.10 -4.92
N LEU A 646 40.84 10.21 -3.89
CA LEU A 646 41.16 11.12 -2.78
C LEU A 646 41.93 10.36 -1.69
N PRO A 647 43.00 10.95 -1.13
CA PRO A 647 43.43 12.37 -1.16
C PRO A 647 44.38 12.78 -2.29
N ASP A 648 44.64 11.94 -3.30
CA ASP A 648 45.70 12.11 -4.31
C ASP A 648 45.35 13.23 -5.37
N VAL A 649 44.65 14.26 -4.95
CA VAL A 649 44.28 15.43 -5.76
C VAL A 649 45.10 16.65 -5.33
N ASN A 650 45.46 17.51 -6.27
CA ASN A 650 46.23 18.74 -6.01
C ASN A 650 47.55 18.43 -5.21
N THR A 651 48.12 17.29 -5.49
CA THR A 651 49.31 16.79 -4.77
C THR A 651 50.60 17.30 -5.39
N SER A 652 51.65 17.33 -4.60
CA SER A 652 53.00 17.62 -5.07
C SER A 652 53.92 16.41 -4.88
N LEU A 653 54.93 16.31 -5.74
CA LEU A 653 55.99 15.31 -5.63
C LEU A 653 57.28 15.99 -5.15
N LYS A 654 57.77 15.64 -3.96
CA LYS A 654 59.01 16.17 -3.40
C LYS A 654 60.11 15.11 -3.45
N ALA A 655 61.12 15.33 -4.26
CA ALA A 655 62.19 14.37 -4.43
C ALA A 655 63.00 14.19 -3.11
N LYS A 656 63.17 12.95 -2.68
CA LYS A 656 63.90 12.62 -1.44
C LYS A 656 65.36 12.99 -1.50
N VAL A 657 65.97 12.92 -2.69
CA VAL A 657 67.44 13.11 -2.89
C VAL A 657 67.84 14.53 -2.60
N ASN A 658 67.03 15.56 -2.90
CA ASN A 658 67.42 16.97 -2.74
C ASN A 658 66.42 17.80 -1.97
N ASN A 659 65.34 17.20 -1.52
CA ASN A 659 64.27 17.83 -0.77
C ASN A 659 63.56 19.00 -1.52
N ARG A 660 63.52 18.91 -2.89
CA ARG A 660 62.93 19.90 -3.78
C ARG A 660 61.66 19.30 -4.44
N TYR A 661 60.71 20.19 -4.76
CA TYR A 661 59.50 19.80 -5.46
C TYR A 661 59.77 19.64 -6.96
N VAL A 662 59.10 18.65 -7.54
CA VAL A 662 59.08 18.42 -8.99
C VAL A 662 58.20 19.49 -9.64
N SER A 663 58.80 20.26 -10.55
CA SER A 663 58.14 21.33 -11.31
C SER A 663 57.89 20.91 -12.75
N ALA A 664 56.69 21.19 -13.28
CA ALA A 664 56.38 21.18 -14.70
C ALA A 664 56.81 22.54 -15.27
N ASP A 665 58.12 22.77 -15.40
CA ASP A 665 58.75 24.03 -15.72
C ASP A 665 58.30 24.60 -17.09
N GLY A 666 58.28 25.92 -17.22
CA GLY A 666 57.77 26.60 -18.41
C GLY A 666 56.30 26.33 -18.67
N ALA A 667 55.49 26.25 -17.61
CA ALA A 667 54.08 25.86 -17.69
C ALA A 667 53.87 24.49 -18.37
N GLY A 668 54.77 23.53 -18.09
CA GLY A 668 54.73 22.18 -18.65
C GLY A 668 55.32 22.04 -20.06
N ALA A 669 55.85 23.12 -20.63
CA ALA A 669 56.50 23.09 -21.96
C ALA A 669 57.95 22.54 -21.89
N LYS A 670 58.57 22.49 -20.69
CA LYS A 670 59.90 21.94 -20.45
C LYS A 670 59.80 20.62 -19.66
N PRO A 671 60.87 19.82 -19.69
CA PRO A 671 60.94 18.60 -18.88
C PRO A 671 60.78 18.86 -17.38
N LEU A 672 60.16 17.88 -16.68
CA LEU A 672 59.99 17.94 -15.25
C LEU A 672 61.36 17.90 -14.53
N ILE A 673 61.51 18.76 -13.54
CA ILE A 673 62.78 18.83 -12.76
C ILE A 673 62.46 19.05 -11.26
N ALA A 674 63.20 18.38 -10.38
CA ALA A 674 63.08 18.55 -8.93
C ALA A 674 63.87 19.74 -8.43
N SER A 675 63.48 20.99 -8.75
CA SER A 675 64.22 22.22 -8.50
C SER A 675 63.52 23.23 -7.58
N ALA A 676 62.18 23.13 -7.44
CA ALA A 676 61.37 24.15 -6.74
C ALA A 676 61.49 24.02 -5.21
N PRO A 677 61.74 25.14 -4.48
CA PRO A 677 61.81 25.13 -3.02
C PRO A 677 60.42 25.03 -2.35
N THR A 678 59.38 25.49 -3.04
CA THR A 678 57.99 25.50 -2.61
C THR A 678 57.09 24.96 -3.70
N ALA A 679 55.92 24.43 -3.32
CA ALA A 679 54.96 23.95 -4.28
C ALA A 679 53.98 25.09 -4.66
N SER A 680 54.00 25.49 -5.93
CA SER A 680 53.02 26.39 -6.58
C SER A 680 52.22 25.61 -7.62
N LEU A 681 51.49 26.27 -8.50
CA LEU A 681 50.69 25.64 -9.55
C LEU A 681 51.53 24.72 -10.47
N TRP A 682 52.80 25.03 -10.69
CA TRP A 682 53.69 24.22 -11.55
C TRP A 682 54.15 22.92 -10.90
N GLU A 683 54.06 22.83 -9.58
CA GLU A 683 54.45 21.66 -8.78
C GLU A 683 53.25 20.83 -8.35
N ARG A 684 52.01 21.16 -8.84
CA ARG A 684 50.78 20.48 -8.50
C ARG A 684 50.31 19.54 -9.59
N PHE A 685 49.98 18.35 -9.19
CA PHE A 685 49.48 17.27 -10.05
C PHE A 685 48.23 16.65 -9.47
N ASP A 686 47.33 16.18 -10.33
CA ASP A 686 46.26 15.26 -9.96
C ASP A 686 46.71 13.85 -10.35
N VAL A 687 46.57 12.89 -9.43
CA VAL A 687 46.88 11.49 -9.71
C VAL A 687 45.63 10.83 -10.23
N ILE A 688 45.62 10.54 -11.52
CA ILE A 688 44.46 9.96 -12.23
C ILE A 688 44.56 8.44 -12.19
N ASP A 689 43.48 7.78 -11.74
CA ASP A 689 43.37 6.32 -11.81
C ASP A 689 43.08 5.87 -13.26
N LEU A 690 44.02 5.12 -13.84
CA LEU A 690 43.94 4.61 -15.21
C LEU A 690 43.52 3.13 -15.26
N GLY A 691 43.13 2.54 -14.11
CA GLY A 691 42.77 1.14 -13.98
C GLY A 691 43.99 0.19 -13.85
N ASN A 692 43.73 -1.05 -13.43
CA ASN A 692 44.74 -2.12 -13.27
C ASN A 692 45.94 -1.73 -12.39
N GLY A 693 45.72 -0.87 -11.37
CA GLY A 693 46.77 -0.38 -10.48
C GLY A 693 47.74 0.62 -11.14
N GLN A 694 47.41 1.15 -12.31
CA GLN A 694 48.19 2.17 -13.00
C GLN A 694 47.60 3.56 -12.76
N VAL A 695 48.48 4.55 -12.69
CA VAL A 695 48.10 5.96 -12.54
C VAL A 695 48.75 6.83 -13.62
N GLY A 696 48.12 7.95 -13.90
CA GLY A 696 48.69 9.04 -14.68
C GLY A 696 48.87 10.29 -13.82
N LEU A 697 49.92 11.05 -14.04
CA LEU A 697 50.11 12.34 -13.39
C LEU A 697 49.62 13.44 -14.33
N LEU A 698 48.57 14.14 -13.97
CA LEU A 698 48.03 15.28 -14.72
C LEU A 698 48.57 16.57 -14.13
N ALA A 699 49.45 17.28 -14.85
CA ALA A 699 49.97 18.56 -14.40
C ALA A 699 48.90 19.65 -14.42
N ARG A 700 48.65 20.30 -13.29
CA ARG A 700 47.54 21.27 -13.15
C ARG A 700 47.80 22.56 -13.91
N VAL A 701 49.06 22.89 -14.14
CA VAL A 701 49.47 24.12 -14.85
C VAL A 701 48.98 24.17 -16.30
N ASN A 702 48.90 23.02 -16.98
CA ASN A 702 48.53 22.97 -18.41
C ASN A 702 47.45 21.89 -18.71
N ASN A 703 47.00 21.15 -17.71
CA ASN A 703 46.04 20.05 -17.84
C ASN A 703 46.50 18.96 -18.83
N LYS A 704 47.80 18.63 -18.86
CA LYS A 704 48.36 17.55 -19.67
C LYS A 704 48.97 16.48 -18.79
N PHE A 705 48.93 15.26 -19.28
CA PHE A 705 49.60 14.14 -18.61
C PHE A 705 51.12 14.23 -18.77
N VAL A 706 51.81 13.80 -17.72
CA VAL A 706 53.24 13.58 -17.73
C VAL A 706 53.56 12.34 -18.55
N SER A 707 54.37 12.48 -19.58
CA SER A 707 54.82 11.43 -20.48
C SER A 707 56.26 11.02 -20.20
N ALA A 708 56.51 9.69 -20.18
CA ALA A 708 57.89 9.13 -20.25
C ALA A 708 58.31 9.10 -21.72
N ASP A 709 58.64 10.26 -22.27
CA ASP A 709 58.89 10.47 -23.69
C ASP A 709 60.08 9.61 -24.22
N GLY A 710 60.04 9.32 -25.52
CA GLY A 710 61.02 8.47 -26.16
C GLY A 710 61.08 7.06 -25.57
N ALA A 711 59.92 6.51 -25.20
CA ALA A 711 59.78 5.22 -24.50
C ALA A 711 60.60 5.18 -23.19
N GLY A 712 60.66 6.34 -22.47
CA GLY A 712 61.38 6.49 -21.21
C GLY A 712 62.88 6.75 -21.36
N SER A 713 63.42 6.90 -22.59
CA SER A 713 64.83 7.28 -22.85
C SER A 713 65.06 8.78 -22.81
N LYS A 714 63.93 9.60 -22.87
CA LYS A 714 64.00 11.05 -22.72
C LYS A 714 63.44 11.49 -21.37
N PRO A 715 63.73 12.71 -20.92
CA PRO A 715 63.14 13.28 -19.73
C PRO A 715 61.61 13.32 -19.76
N LEU A 716 61.02 13.17 -18.57
CA LEU A 716 59.55 13.31 -18.40
C LEU A 716 59.10 14.74 -18.72
N ILE A 717 57.98 14.85 -19.42
CA ILE A 717 57.38 16.13 -19.81
C ILE A 717 55.84 16.09 -19.70
N ALA A 718 55.25 17.19 -19.25
CA ALA A 718 53.79 17.32 -19.16
C ALA A 718 53.20 17.78 -20.51
N SER A 719 53.17 16.91 -21.52
CA SER A 719 52.84 17.25 -22.91
C SER A 719 51.62 16.53 -23.49
N ALA A 720 51.24 15.36 -22.93
CA ALA A 720 50.22 14.51 -23.53
C ALA A 720 48.81 14.95 -23.14
N PRO A 721 47.88 15.12 -24.10
CA PRO A 721 46.49 15.45 -23.81
C PRO A 721 45.66 14.26 -23.24
N THR A 722 46.16 13.05 -23.48
CA THR A 722 45.52 11.78 -23.08
C THR A 722 46.59 10.82 -22.53
N ALA A 723 46.16 9.80 -21.79
CA ALA A 723 47.08 8.83 -21.19
C ALA A 723 47.18 7.56 -22.06
N SER A 724 48.24 7.45 -22.84
CA SER A 724 48.70 6.23 -23.53
C SER A 724 49.63 5.40 -22.64
N THR A 725 50.37 4.45 -23.20
CA THR A 725 51.34 3.65 -22.45
C THR A 725 52.48 4.51 -21.85
N TRP A 726 52.83 5.62 -22.49
CA TRP A 726 53.92 6.52 -22.03
C TRP A 726 53.53 7.36 -20.81
N GLU A 727 52.25 7.57 -20.57
CA GLU A 727 51.69 8.36 -19.47
C GLU A 727 51.23 7.48 -18.29
N ARG A 728 51.41 6.15 -18.41
CA ARG A 728 51.02 5.19 -17.37
C ARG A 728 52.16 4.85 -16.45
N PHE A 729 51.95 4.94 -15.16
CA PHE A 729 52.91 4.59 -14.12
C PHE A 729 52.25 3.65 -13.11
N THR A 730 53.02 2.73 -12.54
CA THR A 730 52.66 2.01 -11.32
C THR A 730 53.22 2.79 -10.14
N MET A 731 52.38 3.25 -9.23
CA MET A 731 52.80 3.92 -8.00
C MET A 731 53.11 2.89 -6.93
N VAL A 732 54.35 2.80 -6.52
CA VAL A 732 54.82 1.92 -5.44
C VAL A 732 54.95 2.73 -4.15
N ARG A 733 54.17 2.37 -3.14
CA ARG A 733 54.30 2.97 -1.80
C ARG A 733 55.41 2.26 -1.04
N ASN A 734 56.42 3.01 -0.65
CA ASN A 734 57.57 2.49 0.06
C ASN A 734 57.33 2.40 1.58
N SER A 735 58.05 1.56 2.29
CA SER A 735 57.91 1.37 3.75
C SER A 735 58.29 2.61 4.57
N ASP A 736 59.02 3.58 3.99
CA ASP A 736 59.40 4.86 4.61
C ASP A 736 58.39 6.00 4.36
N GLY A 737 57.20 5.66 3.84
CA GLY A 737 56.11 6.61 3.54
C GLY A 737 56.31 7.38 2.22
N THR A 738 57.38 7.17 1.49
CA THR A 738 57.60 7.75 0.15
C THR A 738 56.89 6.93 -0.94
N VAL A 739 56.77 7.48 -2.14
CA VAL A 739 56.29 6.77 -3.32
C VAL A 739 57.38 6.72 -4.39
N SER A 740 57.32 5.68 -5.21
CA SER A 740 58.13 5.55 -6.42
C SER A 740 57.23 5.29 -7.62
N LEU A 741 57.56 5.86 -8.76
CA LEU A 741 56.78 5.74 -9.99
C LEU A 741 57.51 4.84 -10.97
N ARG A 742 56.89 3.72 -11.38
CA ARG A 742 57.44 2.80 -12.38
C ARG A 742 56.71 3.03 -13.71
N ALA A 743 57.42 3.49 -14.72
CA ALA A 743 56.86 3.75 -16.04
C ALA A 743 56.44 2.44 -16.72
N ALA A 744 55.17 2.38 -17.22
CA ALA A 744 54.65 1.20 -17.89
C ALA A 744 55.37 0.89 -19.21
N ILE A 745 55.83 1.91 -19.89
CA ILE A 745 56.43 1.78 -21.22
C ILE A 745 57.75 0.98 -21.23
N ASN A 746 58.59 1.09 -20.17
CA ASN A 746 59.88 0.43 -20.12
C ASN A 746 60.14 -0.34 -18.81
N GLY A 747 59.20 -0.30 -17.86
CA GLY A 747 59.31 -0.98 -16.58
C GLY A 747 60.35 -0.37 -15.62
N ARG A 748 60.92 0.81 -15.91
CA ARG A 748 61.91 1.49 -15.11
C ARG A 748 61.28 2.50 -14.17
N PHE A 749 61.97 2.77 -13.06
CA PHE A 749 61.56 3.79 -12.11
C PHE A 749 61.96 5.20 -12.55
N VAL A 750 61.09 6.16 -12.27
CA VAL A 750 61.38 7.58 -12.47
C VAL A 750 62.42 8.01 -11.46
N SER A 751 63.54 8.54 -11.96
CA SER A 751 64.67 9.01 -11.18
C SER A 751 64.79 10.54 -11.26
N ALA A 752 65.07 11.18 -10.12
CA ALA A 752 65.51 12.56 -10.05
C ALA A 752 67.06 12.59 -10.35
N ASP A 753 67.41 12.47 -11.63
CA ASP A 753 68.79 12.29 -12.12
C ASP A 753 69.68 13.43 -11.70
N GLY A 754 70.99 13.11 -11.55
CA GLY A 754 71.99 14.06 -11.10
C GLY A 754 71.71 14.63 -9.70
N ALA A 755 71.14 13.80 -8.79
CA ALA A 755 70.68 14.23 -7.48
C ALA A 755 69.63 15.37 -7.56
N GLY A 756 68.79 15.35 -8.59
CA GLY A 756 67.68 16.31 -8.84
C GLY A 756 68.13 17.59 -9.57
N SER A 757 69.41 17.70 -9.97
CA SER A 757 69.94 18.82 -10.77
C SER A 757 69.64 18.69 -12.27
N LYS A 758 69.20 17.48 -12.72
CA LYS A 758 68.75 17.19 -14.09
C LYS A 758 67.28 16.86 -14.12
N PRO A 759 66.66 16.95 -15.30
CA PRO A 759 65.24 16.54 -15.47
C PRO A 759 65.03 15.10 -15.05
N LEU A 760 63.78 14.84 -14.58
CA LEU A 760 63.33 13.48 -14.24
C LEU A 760 63.32 12.59 -15.48
N ILE A 761 63.76 11.35 -15.33
CA ILE A 761 63.81 10.36 -16.39
C ILE A 761 63.45 8.97 -15.88
N ALA A 762 62.76 8.17 -16.71
CA ALA A 762 62.35 6.79 -16.36
C ALA A 762 63.47 5.79 -16.70
N ASN A 763 64.61 5.84 -15.98
CA ASN A 763 65.78 5.01 -16.24
C ASN A 763 66.26 4.19 -15.02
N GLY A 764 65.70 4.40 -13.84
CA GLY A 764 66.09 3.71 -12.60
C GLY A 764 65.73 2.20 -12.65
N PRO A 765 66.76 1.32 -12.49
CA PRO A 765 66.51 -0.12 -12.51
C PRO A 765 65.94 -0.65 -11.19
N ALA A 766 66.12 0.10 -10.11
CA ALA A 766 65.65 -0.23 -8.76
C ALA A 766 65.31 1.06 -7.99
N ILE A 767 64.63 0.92 -6.86
CA ILE A 767 64.27 2.04 -6.00
C ILE A 767 65.46 2.38 -5.08
N SER A 768 66.05 3.58 -5.27
CA SER A 768 67.05 4.19 -4.41
C SER A 768 66.52 5.54 -3.89
N THR A 769 67.35 6.36 -3.28
CA THR A 769 66.93 7.72 -2.84
C THR A 769 66.52 8.63 -4.01
N TRP A 770 67.02 8.39 -5.21
CA TRP A 770 66.68 9.17 -6.41
C TRP A 770 65.34 8.86 -7.00
N GLU A 771 64.80 7.66 -6.74
CA GLU A 771 63.50 7.18 -7.22
C GLU A 771 62.42 7.38 -6.18
N LYS A 772 62.72 8.01 -5.02
CA LYS A 772 61.77 8.24 -3.94
C LYS A 772 61.25 9.69 -3.91
N PHE A 773 59.94 9.81 -3.79
CA PHE A 773 59.26 11.09 -3.70
C PHE A 773 58.29 11.08 -2.51
N THR A 774 58.16 12.21 -1.82
CA THR A 774 57.08 12.42 -0.82
C THR A 774 55.92 13.04 -1.53
N LEU A 775 54.70 12.47 -1.36
CA LEU A 775 53.45 13.08 -1.77
C LEU A 775 52.98 14.08 -0.71
N GLY A 776 52.49 15.30 -1.16
CA GLY A 776 51.98 16.30 -0.24
C GLY A 776 51.12 17.37 -0.85
#